data_2e52992072dbf3d2e5397a29ef6e47a0
#
_entry.id   2e52992072dbf3d2e5397a29ef6e47a0
#
_cell.length_a   1.000
_cell.length_b   1.000
_cell.length_c   1.000
_cell.angle_alpha   90.00
_cell.angle_beta   90.00
_cell.angle_gamma   90.00
#
_symmetry.space_group_name_H-M   'P 1'
#
loop_
_entity.id
_entity.type
_entity.pdbx_description
1 polymer ?
#
loop_
_entity_poly.entity_id
_entity_poly.type
_entity_poly.pdbx_seq_one_letter_code
_entity_poly.pdbx_strand_id
1 'polypeptide(L)'
;AAVQSVVLLKNKCSLKEKKPLLPLDAKNCGHVAVIGPLSDKVYTDWYSGNPSYTVSPLEALERELGDKVIFESGNDEISFSTDNGVPLSLSAAGILEPSEKREASVFVRDDWGWGANTLYFAERKMYLQTVDDLPFDHQPSSEEIEQFKKNGSPGKIVCSAKNTVSWFVSPLFNIIDNEADDGSKCVMIRSWNGKSLDVNGTSLESVQNDNPQNFKMHVVKDGLKAAENAASKADTVLVFCGSNPMINGKEEVDRPSLNLPPRQLELIKRIVSVNPRAAVILVSGYPYAKDSVLEEVPSLLWCGHGMQEEGNALADILLGKESPSGRLPLTWYNSESELHDMMDYDVIGSGMTYRYFEGKPWFAFGHGLSYSEFEYSGLKVSSDRITEQGAEVSVTVKNTGNADAAEVVQLYASSKGGHEWIKVPKLFLAGFERVFLKKGESRTVTFRISSADFAVWDVTRDCFFTQSGTCTLWAGSSSDNLKCTTSLELCGGTIPPRRTDSWVYAWNYDSCYGTRLHERRGSPVPAVFAKSEKERACVTYMDCIFEDGSDTFTAEFCAEGECYAELRDGCESGALIMRVLLPVTGNICSVPGTPELAVWTRMSFKTGNFAGVKNLCLVLEGNCGIQKFKINKGFLCKT
;
A
#
# COMPACT_ATOMS: atom_id res chain seq x y z
N ALA A 1 -14.20 18.01 3.03
CA ALA A 1 -13.30 16.83 3.11
C ALA A 1 -12.48 16.68 1.83
N ALA A 2 -13.11 16.54 0.64
CA ALA A 2 -12.40 16.28 -0.62
C ALA A 2 -11.28 17.30 -0.91
N VAL A 3 -11.52 18.62 -0.78
CA VAL A 3 -10.49 19.66 -0.95
C VAL A 3 -9.30 19.46 0.01
N GLN A 4 -9.56 19.05 1.26
CA GLN A 4 -8.53 18.87 2.28
C GLN A 4 -7.71 17.59 2.08
N SER A 5 -8.16 16.67 1.25
CA SER A 5 -7.44 15.43 0.92
C SER A 5 -6.49 15.58 -0.26
N VAL A 6 -6.62 16.65 -1.06
CA VAL A 6 -5.73 16.88 -2.21
C VAL A 6 -4.34 17.30 -1.71
N VAL A 7 -3.32 16.55 -2.12
CA VAL A 7 -1.92 16.77 -1.77
C VAL A 7 -1.16 17.31 -2.98
N LEU A 8 -0.60 18.49 -2.87
CA LEU A 8 0.34 19.02 -3.85
C LEU A 8 1.73 18.46 -3.55
N LEU A 9 2.17 17.49 -4.35
CA LEU A 9 3.45 16.81 -4.16
C LEU A 9 4.63 17.63 -4.68
N LYS A 10 4.43 18.28 -5.82
CA LYS A 10 5.46 19.07 -6.51
C LYS A 10 4.82 20.22 -7.27
N ASN A 11 5.44 21.40 -7.22
CA ASN A 11 5.03 22.57 -8.00
C ASN A 11 6.25 23.46 -8.27
N LYS A 12 7.06 23.06 -9.22
CA LYS A 12 8.33 23.73 -9.57
C LYS A 12 8.09 24.93 -10.50
N CYS A 13 8.90 25.95 -10.36
CA CYS A 13 8.96 27.02 -11.35
C CYS A 13 9.48 26.48 -12.68
N SER A 14 8.83 26.81 -13.78
CA SER A 14 9.41 26.56 -15.09
C SER A 14 10.66 27.44 -15.26
N LEU A 15 11.68 26.91 -15.98
CA LEU A 15 12.91 27.67 -16.25
C LEU A 15 12.65 28.98 -17.00
N LYS A 16 11.52 29.10 -17.70
CA LYS A 16 11.15 30.29 -18.49
C LYS A 16 10.32 31.30 -17.73
N GLU A 17 9.45 30.88 -16.80
CA GLU A 17 8.39 31.76 -16.25
C GLU A 17 8.65 32.27 -14.82
N LYS A 18 9.70 31.81 -14.15
CA LYS A 18 10.07 32.19 -12.77
C LYS A 18 8.96 32.03 -11.72
N LYS A 19 7.84 31.38 -12.06
CA LYS A 19 6.75 31.07 -11.12
C LYS A 19 6.23 29.66 -11.36
N PRO A 20 5.64 29.02 -10.31
CA PRO A 20 5.03 27.71 -10.42
C PRO A 20 3.91 27.67 -11.47
N LEU A 21 3.65 26.49 -12.02
CA LEU A 21 2.55 26.27 -12.98
C LEU A 21 1.19 26.44 -12.32
N LEU A 22 1.02 25.94 -11.11
CA LEU A 22 -0.23 26.00 -10.34
C LEU A 22 -0.15 27.07 -9.23
N PRO A 23 -1.27 27.73 -8.88
CA PRO A 23 -2.60 27.58 -9.49
C PRO A 23 -2.69 28.25 -10.87
N LEU A 24 -3.63 27.78 -11.68
CA LEU A 24 -3.98 28.42 -12.96
C LEU A 24 -4.85 29.65 -12.71
N ASP A 25 -4.58 30.71 -13.45
CA ASP A 25 -5.48 31.85 -13.49
C ASP A 25 -6.61 31.57 -14.49
N ALA A 26 -7.81 31.28 -14.01
CA ALA A 26 -8.97 30.93 -14.84
C ALA A 26 -9.28 31.97 -15.93
N LYS A 27 -8.97 33.26 -15.70
CA LYS A 27 -9.20 34.34 -16.67
C LYS A 27 -8.15 34.34 -17.78
N ASN A 28 -6.90 34.06 -17.45
CA ASN A 28 -5.74 34.25 -18.32
C ASN A 28 -5.00 32.95 -18.68
N CYS A 29 -5.53 31.75 -18.33
CA CYS A 29 -4.86 30.46 -18.57
C CYS A 29 -4.77 30.05 -20.03
N GLY A 30 -5.50 30.73 -20.95
CA GLY A 30 -5.64 30.27 -22.35
C GLY A 30 -6.42 28.97 -22.46
N HIS A 31 -6.11 28.16 -23.47
CA HIS A 31 -6.70 26.84 -23.62
C HIS A 31 -6.05 25.83 -22.66
N VAL A 32 -6.88 25.02 -22.02
CA VAL A 32 -6.46 23.97 -21.09
C VAL A 32 -6.86 22.61 -21.63
N ALA A 33 -5.89 21.76 -21.92
CA ALA A 33 -6.19 20.38 -22.27
C ALA A 33 -6.40 19.55 -20.98
N VAL A 34 -7.55 18.87 -20.88
CA VAL A 34 -7.92 17.95 -19.82
C VAL A 34 -7.82 16.55 -20.39
N ILE A 35 -6.79 15.81 -19.95
CA ILE A 35 -6.40 14.55 -20.58
C ILE A 35 -6.31 13.45 -19.53
N GLY A 36 -6.57 12.21 -19.94
CA GLY A 36 -6.32 11.01 -19.15
C GLY A 36 -7.57 10.19 -18.81
N PRO A 37 -7.39 8.91 -18.47
CA PRO A 37 -8.49 7.96 -18.27
C PRO A 37 -9.36 8.26 -17.03
N LEU A 38 -8.88 9.11 -16.10
CA LEU A 38 -9.59 9.51 -14.89
C LEU A 38 -10.12 10.95 -14.96
N SER A 39 -10.13 11.58 -16.13
CA SER A 39 -10.57 12.98 -16.27
C SER A 39 -12.09 13.14 -16.34
N ASP A 40 -12.78 12.22 -17.01
CA ASP A 40 -14.22 12.29 -17.31
C ASP A 40 -15.11 11.36 -16.47
N LYS A 41 -14.49 10.60 -15.54
CA LYS A 41 -15.16 9.61 -14.71
C LYS A 41 -14.69 9.69 -13.27
N VAL A 42 -15.59 9.34 -12.33
CA VAL A 42 -15.27 9.12 -10.93
C VAL A 42 -15.43 7.63 -10.64
N TYR A 43 -14.35 6.99 -10.24
CA TYR A 43 -14.37 5.57 -9.90
C TYR A 43 -14.62 5.37 -8.41
N THR A 44 -15.45 4.39 -8.10
CA THR A 44 -15.83 4.01 -6.74
C THR A 44 -15.56 2.52 -6.50
N ASP A 45 -15.41 2.13 -5.25
CA ASP A 45 -15.39 0.73 -4.83
C ASP A 45 -16.72 0.34 -4.15
N TRP A 46 -16.82 -0.88 -3.68
CA TRP A 46 -18.02 -1.34 -2.97
C TRP A 46 -18.19 -0.77 -1.56
N TYR A 47 -17.11 -0.30 -0.92
CA TYR A 47 -17.17 0.38 0.39
C TYR A 47 -17.62 1.82 0.28
N SER A 48 -17.54 2.38 -0.91
CA SER A 48 -17.96 3.76 -1.22
C SER A 48 -19.46 3.98 -1.12
N GLY A 49 -20.26 2.90 -1.15
CA GLY A 49 -21.71 2.97 -1.29
C GLY A 49 -22.15 3.48 -2.69
N ASN A 50 -23.40 3.89 -2.80
CA ASN A 50 -23.96 4.44 -4.02
C ASN A 50 -24.10 5.95 -3.88
N PRO A 51 -23.18 6.77 -4.41
CA PRO A 51 -23.32 8.22 -4.38
C PRO A 51 -24.55 8.65 -5.17
N SER A 52 -25.27 9.65 -4.67
CA SER A 52 -26.46 10.19 -5.34
C SER A 52 -26.13 10.93 -6.63
N TYR A 53 -24.91 11.44 -6.73
CA TYR A 53 -24.29 12.05 -7.90
C TYR A 53 -22.76 11.95 -7.78
N THR A 54 -22.08 12.20 -8.88
CA THR A 54 -20.62 12.42 -8.92
C THR A 54 -20.35 13.59 -9.85
N VAL A 55 -19.29 14.34 -9.59
CA VAL A 55 -18.79 15.40 -10.48
C VAL A 55 -17.37 15.01 -10.88
N SER A 56 -17.18 14.74 -12.17
CA SER A 56 -15.85 14.42 -12.70
C SER A 56 -14.96 15.68 -12.78
N PRO A 57 -13.63 15.51 -12.83
CA PRO A 57 -12.71 16.62 -13.07
C PRO A 57 -13.05 17.42 -14.32
N LEU A 58 -13.41 16.72 -15.43
CA LEU A 58 -13.80 17.36 -16.68
C LEU A 58 -15.04 18.22 -16.49
N GLU A 59 -16.14 17.69 -15.93
CA GLU A 59 -17.37 18.45 -15.70
C GLU A 59 -17.14 19.70 -14.86
N ALA A 60 -16.31 19.59 -13.82
CA ALA A 60 -15.99 20.74 -12.97
C ALA A 60 -15.15 21.79 -13.71
N LEU A 61 -14.15 21.37 -14.49
CA LEU A 61 -13.30 22.29 -15.25
C LEU A 61 -14.04 22.94 -16.42
N GLU A 62 -14.92 22.21 -17.12
CA GLU A 62 -15.77 22.78 -18.17
C GLU A 62 -16.73 23.84 -17.61
N ARG A 63 -17.29 23.62 -16.44
CA ARG A 63 -18.13 24.61 -15.77
C ARG A 63 -17.39 25.90 -15.43
N GLU A 64 -16.10 25.80 -15.06
CA GLU A 64 -15.27 26.94 -14.66
C GLU A 64 -14.56 27.65 -15.80
N LEU A 65 -14.17 26.92 -16.84
CA LEU A 65 -13.34 27.42 -17.95
C LEU A 65 -14.11 27.52 -19.28
N GLY A 66 -15.26 26.86 -19.40
CA GLY A 66 -16.09 26.88 -20.59
C GLY A 66 -15.37 26.34 -21.84
N ASP A 67 -15.45 27.06 -22.92
CA ASP A 67 -14.89 26.75 -24.25
C ASP A 67 -13.35 26.74 -24.31
N LYS A 68 -12.68 27.10 -23.23
CA LYS A 68 -11.22 26.95 -23.11
C LYS A 68 -10.76 25.51 -22.93
N VAL A 69 -11.67 24.59 -22.52
CA VAL A 69 -11.33 23.19 -22.26
C VAL A 69 -11.22 22.41 -23.58
N ILE A 70 -10.12 21.68 -23.74
CA ILE A 70 -9.93 20.69 -24.81
C ILE A 70 -9.84 19.32 -24.13
N PHE A 71 -10.83 18.47 -24.35
CA PHE A 71 -10.89 17.15 -23.73
C PHE A 71 -10.34 16.04 -24.63
N GLU A 72 -9.58 15.11 -24.04
CA GLU A 72 -9.18 13.84 -24.67
C GLU A 72 -8.85 12.80 -23.58
N SER A 73 -9.50 11.64 -23.62
CA SER A 73 -9.24 10.59 -22.62
C SER A 73 -7.85 9.94 -22.75
N GLY A 74 -7.25 9.97 -23.93
CA GLY A 74 -6.01 9.25 -24.22
C GLY A 74 -6.19 7.75 -24.42
N ASN A 75 -7.44 7.27 -24.35
CA ASN A 75 -7.78 5.86 -24.57
C ASN A 75 -7.95 5.55 -26.06
N ASP A 76 -7.56 4.33 -26.44
CA ASP A 76 -7.78 3.87 -27.80
C ASP A 76 -9.27 3.56 -28.03
N GLU A 77 -9.74 3.79 -29.25
CA GLU A 77 -10.98 3.19 -29.73
C GLU A 77 -10.60 1.97 -30.58
N ILE A 78 -11.11 0.82 -30.22
CA ILE A 78 -10.76 -0.46 -30.83
C ILE A 78 -11.97 -1.25 -31.27
N SER A 79 -11.77 -2.11 -32.25
CA SER A 79 -12.74 -3.14 -32.64
C SER A 79 -12.04 -4.50 -32.82
N PHE A 80 -12.80 -5.57 -32.86
CA PHE A 80 -12.27 -6.91 -33.01
C PHE A 80 -12.89 -7.63 -34.22
N SER A 81 -12.10 -8.54 -34.79
CA SER A 81 -12.56 -9.57 -35.72
C SER A 81 -11.95 -10.92 -35.37
N THR A 82 -12.58 -11.99 -35.81
CA THR A 82 -12.00 -13.34 -35.78
C THR A 82 -10.76 -13.40 -36.67
N ASP A 83 -9.95 -14.44 -36.55
CA ASP A 83 -8.79 -14.69 -37.42
C ASP A 83 -9.18 -14.68 -38.90
N ASN A 84 -10.36 -15.20 -39.22
CA ASN A 84 -10.90 -15.22 -40.59
C ASN A 84 -11.47 -13.87 -41.05
N GLY A 85 -11.37 -12.82 -40.22
CA GLY A 85 -11.78 -11.47 -40.55
C GLY A 85 -13.28 -11.19 -40.33
N VAL A 86 -14.04 -12.08 -39.71
CA VAL A 86 -15.45 -11.82 -39.38
C VAL A 86 -15.54 -10.81 -38.23
N PRO A 87 -16.23 -9.67 -38.42
CA PRO A 87 -16.35 -8.64 -37.38
C PRO A 87 -17.07 -9.17 -36.13
N LEU A 88 -16.63 -8.70 -34.94
CA LEU A 88 -17.36 -8.85 -33.70
C LEU A 88 -18.30 -7.64 -33.52
N SER A 89 -19.59 -7.87 -33.47
CA SER A 89 -20.62 -6.85 -33.48
C SER A 89 -21.65 -7.05 -32.38
N LEU A 90 -22.11 -5.95 -31.79
CA LEU A 90 -23.20 -6.00 -30.82
C LEU A 90 -24.54 -6.23 -31.55
N SER A 91 -25.31 -7.21 -31.08
CA SER A 91 -26.68 -7.39 -31.49
C SER A 91 -27.61 -6.33 -30.89
N ALA A 92 -28.85 -6.28 -31.34
CA ALA A 92 -29.88 -5.38 -30.74
C ALA A 92 -30.06 -5.66 -29.23
N ALA A 93 -29.88 -6.92 -28.80
CA ALA A 93 -29.93 -7.32 -27.40
C ALA A 93 -28.65 -6.93 -26.61
N GLY A 94 -27.62 -6.41 -27.28
CA GLY A 94 -26.34 -6.04 -26.65
C GLY A 94 -25.37 -7.20 -26.48
N ILE A 95 -25.61 -8.33 -27.11
CA ILE A 95 -24.71 -9.49 -27.09
C ILE A 95 -23.64 -9.27 -28.16
N LEU A 96 -22.36 -9.44 -27.80
CA LEU A 96 -21.23 -9.41 -28.72
C LEU A 96 -21.12 -10.76 -29.41
N GLU A 97 -21.13 -10.76 -30.74
CA GLU A 97 -21.13 -11.98 -31.54
C GLU A 97 -20.48 -11.76 -32.92
N PRO A 98 -19.92 -12.79 -33.55
CA PRO A 98 -19.44 -12.69 -34.93
C PRO A 98 -20.60 -12.39 -35.90
N SER A 99 -20.40 -11.50 -36.85
CA SER A 99 -21.45 -11.16 -37.82
C SER A 99 -20.89 -10.63 -39.13
N GLU A 100 -21.15 -11.33 -40.22
CA GLU A 100 -20.82 -10.84 -41.57
C GLU A 100 -21.78 -9.73 -42.06
N LYS A 101 -22.90 -9.53 -41.36
CA LYS A 101 -23.98 -8.59 -41.76
C LYS A 101 -23.90 -7.24 -41.07
N ARG A 102 -23.04 -7.10 -40.06
CA ARG A 102 -22.88 -5.88 -39.25
C ARG A 102 -21.41 -5.47 -39.26
N GLU A 103 -21.17 -4.18 -39.18
CA GLU A 103 -19.84 -3.65 -38.93
C GLU A 103 -19.36 -3.99 -37.51
N ALA A 104 -18.06 -4.05 -37.30
CA ALA A 104 -17.49 -4.28 -35.99
C ALA A 104 -17.90 -3.18 -35.01
N SER A 105 -18.29 -3.55 -33.80
CA SER A 105 -18.55 -2.59 -32.74
C SER A 105 -17.27 -1.98 -32.23
N VAL A 106 -17.26 -0.66 -32.04
CA VAL A 106 -16.09 0.10 -31.57
C VAL A 106 -16.22 0.37 -30.08
N PHE A 107 -15.19 0.03 -29.32
CA PHE A 107 -15.13 0.20 -27.88
C PHE A 107 -14.00 1.16 -27.50
N VAL A 108 -14.25 2.02 -26.52
CA VAL A 108 -13.19 2.74 -25.81
C VAL A 108 -12.51 1.75 -24.87
N ARG A 109 -11.21 1.57 -25.04
CA ARG A 109 -10.39 0.66 -24.24
C ARG A 109 -9.74 1.43 -23.10
N ASP A 110 -10.23 1.22 -21.87
CA ASP A 110 -9.53 1.68 -20.67
C ASP A 110 -8.45 0.63 -20.34
N ASP A 111 -7.18 0.97 -20.56
CA ASP A 111 -6.03 0.11 -20.26
C ASP A 111 -5.51 0.39 -18.84
N TRP A 112 -5.79 -0.52 -17.92
CA TRP A 112 -5.40 -0.45 -16.51
C TRP A 112 -4.01 -1.02 -16.22
N GLY A 113 -3.29 -1.43 -17.27
CA GLY A 113 -1.96 -2.04 -17.18
C GLY A 113 -1.99 -3.55 -16.96
N TRP A 114 -0.84 -4.16 -17.20
CA TRP A 114 -0.58 -5.60 -16.98
C TRP A 114 -1.63 -6.52 -17.61
N GLY A 115 -2.17 -6.12 -18.76
CA GLY A 115 -3.18 -6.86 -19.49
C GLY A 115 -4.63 -6.59 -19.06
N ALA A 116 -4.87 -5.91 -17.96
CA ALA A 116 -6.21 -5.60 -17.46
C ALA A 116 -6.87 -4.47 -18.26
N ASN A 117 -8.05 -4.73 -18.83
CA ASN A 117 -8.77 -3.77 -19.65
C ASN A 117 -10.26 -3.76 -19.35
N THR A 118 -10.90 -2.60 -19.53
CA THR A 118 -12.34 -2.50 -19.64
C THR A 118 -12.74 -1.92 -21.00
N LEU A 119 -13.86 -2.38 -21.53
CA LEU A 119 -14.32 -2.03 -22.88
C LEU A 119 -15.67 -1.30 -22.78
N TYR A 120 -15.63 0.02 -22.98
CA TYR A 120 -16.81 0.88 -22.87
C TYR A 120 -17.42 1.17 -24.25
N PHE A 121 -18.72 0.93 -24.39
CA PHE A 121 -19.44 1.23 -25.62
C PHE A 121 -20.21 2.54 -25.46
N ALA A 122 -19.73 3.59 -26.13
CA ALA A 122 -20.18 4.96 -25.94
C ALA A 122 -21.67 5.16 -26.29
N GLU A 123 -22.17 4.52 -27.36
CA GLU A 123 -23.55 4.67 -27.82
C GLU A 123 -24.59 4.19 -26.77
N ARG A 124 -24.24 3.16 -25.99
CA ARG A 124 -25.11 2.63 -24.92
C ARG A 124 -24.75 3.17 -23.55
N LYS A 125 -23.62 3.84 -23.41
CA LYS A 125 -23.04 4.29 -22.13
C LYS A 125 -22.87 3.12 -21.14
N MET A 126 -22.37 1.99 -21.62
CA MET A 126 -22.21 0.75 -20.84
C MET A 126 -20.90 0.05 -21.17
N TYR A 127 -20.40 -0.69 -20.18
CA TYR A 127 -19.25 -1.58 -20.37
C TYR A 127 -19.70 -2.94 -20.90
N LEU A 128 -18.82 -3.56 -21.69
CA LEU A 128 -18.89 -4.97 -22.04
C LEU A 128 -18.56 -5.78 -20.78
N GLN A 129 -19.29 -6.85 -20.54
CA GLN A 129 -19.04 -7.76 -19.41
C GLN A 129 -19.34 -9.20 -19.78
N THR A 130 -18.76 -10.13 -19.03
CA THR A 130 -19.13 -11.54 -19.09
C THR A 130 -20.31 -11.76 -18.15
N VAL A 131 -21.39 -12.35 -18.68
CA VAL A 131 -22.56 -12.76 -17.90
C VAL A 131 -22.55 -14.28 -17.88
N ASP A 132 -22.13 -14.84 -16.75
CA ASP A 132 -22.22 -16.26 -16.46
C ASP A 132 -23.53 -16.52 -15.69
N ASP A 133 -24.10 -17.70 -15.84
CA ASP A 133 -25.14 -18.18 -14.95
C ASP A 133 -24.50 -18.52 -13.60
N LEU A 134 -24.31 -17.49 -12.76
CA LEU A 134 -23.73 -17.65 -11.43
C LEU A 134 -24.74 -18.39 -10.54
N PRO A 135 -24.40 -19.60 -10.03
CA PRO A 135 -25.32 -20.39 -9.21
C PRO A 135 -25.42 -19.89 -7.76
N PHE A 136 -24.82 -18.73 -7.46
CA PHE A 136 -24.72 -18.25 -6.09
C PHE A 136 -25.82 -17.21 -5.79
N ASP A 137 -26.62 -17.52 -4.79
CA ASP A 137 -27.56 -16.59 -4.14
C ASP A 137 -26.97 -15.93 -2.89
N HIS A 138 -25.67 -16.19 -2.60
CA HIS A 138 -24.90 -15.70 -1.48
C HIS A 138 -23.48 -15.29 -1.94
N GLN A 139 -22.71 -14.65 -1.06
CA GLN A 139 -21.30 -14.36 -1.33
C GLN A 139 -20.51 -15.68 -1.35
N PRO A 140 -19.93 -16.08 -2.50
CA PRO A 140 -19.26 -17.36 -2.62
C PRO A 140 -17.90 -17.36 -1.89
N SER A 141 -17.53 -18.50 -1.35
CA SER A 141 -16.18 -18.76 -0.84
C SER A 141 -15.14 -18.86 -1.97
N SER A 142 -13.86 -18.72 -1.63
CA SER A 142 -12.76 -18.88 -2.59
C SER A 142 -12.78 -20.26 -3.26
N GLU A 143 -13.18 -21.32 -2.52
CA GLU A 143 -13.29 -22.68 -3.05
C GLU A 143 -14.44 -22.81 -4.05
N GLU A 144 -15.59 -22.20 -3.77
CA GLU A 144 -16.72 -22.16 -4.70
C GLU A 144 -16.39 -21.40 -5.97
N ILE A 145 -15.66 -20.27 -5.86
CA ILE A 145 -15.16 -19.51 -7.00
C ILE A 145 -14.23 -20.36 -7.86
N GLU A 146 -13.26 -21.05 -7.24
CA GLU A 146 -12.34 -21.94 -7.97
C GLU A 146 -13.06 -23.10 -8.67
N GLN A 147 -14.06 -23.66 -7.99
CA GLN A 147 -14.86 -24.75 -8.55
C GLN A 147 -15.76 -24.26 -9.70
N PHE A 148 -16.30 -23.04 -9.58
CA PHE A 148 -17.07 -22.39 -10.64
C PHE A 148 -16.19 -22.03 -11.85
N LYS A 149 -14.99 -21.48 -11.63
CA LYS A 149 -14.00 -21.23 -12.69
C LYS A 149 -13.71 -22.51 -13.50
N LYS A 150 -13.67 -23.65 -12.82
CA LYS A 150 -13.36 -24.94 -13.43
C LYS A 150 -14.52 -25.57 -14.20
N ASN A 151 -15.74 -25.45 -13.72
CA ASN A 151 -16.90 -26.24 -14.15
C ASN A 151 -18.11 -25.41 -14.61
N GLY A 152 -18.03 -24.07 -14.58
CA GLY A 152 -19.16 -23.19 -14.89
C GLY A 152 -19.61 -23.25 -16.35
N SER A 153 -20.86 -22.89 -16.60
CA SER A 153 -21.43 -22.79 -17.95
C SER A 153 -20.69 -21.74 -18.79
N PRO A 154 -20.71 -21.84 -20.13
CA PRO A 154 -20.19 -20.80 -21.01
C PRO A 154 -20.87 -19.45 -20.73
N GLY A 155 -20.05 -18.41 -20.49
CA GLY A 155 -20.56 -17.06 -20.26
C GLY A 155 -20.84 -16.33 -21.57
N LYS A 156 -21.90 -15.54 -21.61
CA LYS A 156 -22.20 -14.63 -22.73
C LYS A 156 -21.47 -13.31 -22.54
N ILE A 157 -21.04 -12.71 -23.63
CA ILE A 157 -20.40 -11.39 -23.63
C ILE A 157 -21.44 -10.34 -23.98
N VAL A 158 -21.80 -9.49 -23.00
CA VAL A 158 -22.95 -8.58 -23.11
C VAL A 158 -22.55 -7.16 -22.73
N CYS A 159 -22.99 -6.18 -23.51
CA CYS A 159 -22.84 -4.76 -23.20
C CYS A 159 -23.98 -4.30 -22.28
N SER A 160 -23.79 -4.41 -20.96
CA SER A 160 -24.87 -4.16 -19.98
C SER A 160 -24.41 -3.63 -18.62
N ALA A 161 -23.10 -3.58 -18.32
CA ALA A 161 -22.60 -3.06 -17.06
C ALA A 161 -22.54 -1.53 -17.07
N LYS A 162 -23.13 -0.88 -16.06
CA LYS A 162 -23.10 0.59 -15.93
C LYS A 162 -21.78 1.12 -15.38
N ASN A 163 -21.08 0.29 -14.60
CA ASN A 163 -19.80 0.62 -13.96
C ASN A 163 -18.99 -0.67 -13.73
N THR A 164 -17.82 -0.54 -13.11
CA THR A 164 -16.94 -1.67 -12.79
C THR A 164 -17.12 -2.20 -11.36
N VAL A 165 -18.06 -1.67 -10.60
CA VAL A 165 -18.26 -1.99 -9.17
C VAL A 165 -19.06 -3.28 -9.03
N SER A 166 -18.34 -4.39 -8.84
CA SER A 166 -18.91 -5.67 -8.44
C SER A 166 -17.81 -6.54 -7.83
N TRP A 167 -18.19 -7.53 -7.01
CA TRP A 167 -17.21 -8.45 -6.41
C TRP A 167 -16.32 -9.11 -7.47
N PHE A 168 -16.92 -9.58 -8.53
CA PHE A 168 -16.23 -10.29 -9.61
C PHE A 168 -15.61 -9.37 -10.66
N VAL A 169 -15.96 -8.09 -10.70
CA VAL A 169 -15.52 -7.15 -11.75
C VAL A 169 -15.73 -7.75 -13.15
N SER A 170 -16.96 -8.22 -13.42
CA SER A 170 -17.33 -8.88 -14.68
C SER A 170 -17.00 -8.09 -15.97
N PRO A 171 -16.86 -6.72 -15.95
CA PRO A 171 -16.35 -5.95 -17.10
C PRO A 171 -14.85 -6.06 -17.35
N LEU A 172 -14.08 -6.79 -16.53
CA LEU A 172 -12.65 -6.94 -16.71
C LEU A 172 -12.35 -7.98 -17.79
N PHE A 173 -11.50 -7.61 -18.75
CA PHE A 173 -10.93 -8.48 -19.77
C PHE A 173 -9.40 -8.40 -19.72
N ASN A 174 -8.75 -9.54 -19.82
CA ASN A 174 -7.32 -9.62 -20.04
C ASN A 174 -7.07 -9.77 -21.54
N ILE A 175 -6.53 -8.73 -22.17
CA ILE A 175 -6.15 -8.71 -23.58
C ILE A 175 -4.65 -8.96 -23.62
N ILE A 176 -4.25 -10.09 -24.23
CA ILE A 176 -2.89 -10.59 -24.24
C ILE A 176 -2.40 -10.61 -25.67
N ASP A 177 -1.33 -9.87 -25.95
CA ASP A 177 -0.68 -9.89 -27.27
C ASP A 177 -0.18 -11.29 -27.60
N ASN A 178 -0.40 -11.71 -28.83
CA ASN A 178 0.01 -13.01 -29.36
C ASN A 178 0.46 -12.86 -30.84
N GLU A 179 1.07 -13.90 -31.34
CA GLU A 179 1.47 -14.02 -32.75
C GLU A 179 0.82 -15.28 -33.32
N ALA A 180 0.13 -15.14 -34.43
CA ALA A 180 -0.47 -16.26 -35.14
C ALA A 180 0.60 -17.09 -35.89
N ASP A 181 0.25 -18.30 -36.31
CA ASP A 181 1.17 -19.23 -37.01
C ASP A 181 1.80 -18.63 -38.28
N ASP A 182 1.14 -17.66 -38.90
CA ASP A 182 1.63 -16.92 -40.08
C ASP A 182 2.50 -15.70 -39.75
N GLY A 183 2.79 -15.47 -38.45
CA GLY A 183 3.55 -14.32 -37.96
C GLY A 183 2.74 -13.03 -37.87
N SER A 184 1.43 -13.05 -38.08
CA SER A 184 0.58 -11.86 -37.91
C SER A 184 0.28 -11.60 -36.43
N LYS A 185 0.25 -10.30 -36.07
CA LYS A 185 -0.12 -9.87 -34.71
C LYS A 185 -1.59 -10.13 -34.45
N CYS A 186 -1.88 -10.78 -33.35
CA CYS A 186 -3.21 -11.06 -32.87
C CYS A 186 -3.28 -10.89 -31.34
N VAL A 187 -4.45 -11.08 -30.75
CA VAL A 187 -4.67 -11.06 -29.30
C VAL A 187 -5.47 -12.25 -28.87
N MET A 188 -5.16 -12.76 -27.70
CA MET A 188 -6.04 -13.64 -26.93
C MET A 188 -6.79 -12.81 -25.90
N ILE A 189 -8.06 -13.09 -25.69
CA ILE A 189 -8.90 -12.36 -24.73
C ILE A 189 -9.40 -13.34 -23.68
N ARG A 190 -9.18 -12.99 -22.40
CA ARG A 190 -9.74 -13.72 -21.27
C ARG A 190 -10.69 -12.83 -20.48
N SER A 191 -11.76 -13.39 -19.99
CA SER A 191 -12.68 -12.73 -19.07
C SER A 191 -12.13 -12.68 -17.65
N TRP A 192 -12.77 -11.93 -16.76
CA TRP A 192 -12.40 -11.71 -15.36
C TRP A 192 -12.08 -13.00 -14.57
N ASN A 193 -12.74 -14.12 -14.89
CA ASN A 193 -12.57 -15.42 -14.25
C ASN A 193 -11.49 -16.30 -14.90
N GLY A 194 -10.71 -15.75 -15.83
CA GLY A 194 -9.61 -16.45 -16.52
C GLY A 194 -10.05 -17.34 -17.67
N LYS A 195 -11.36 -17.48 -17.93
CA LYS A 195 -11.87 -18.21 -19.10
C LYS A 195 -11.55 -17.45 -20.39
N SER A 196 -11.26 -18.20 -21.46
CA SER A 196 -10.99 -17.63 -22.78
C SER A 196 -12.26 -17.23 -23.51
N LEU A 197 -12.19 -16.20 -24.33
CA LEU A 197 -13.25 -15.89 -25.29
C LEU A 197 -13.02 -16.73 -26.55
N ASP A 198 -14.02 -17.52 -26.91
CA ASP A 198 -13.98 -18.37 -28.10
C ASP A 198 -15.28 -18.24 -28.91
N VAL A 199 -15.16 -18.37 -30.22
CA VAL A 199 -16.28 -18.40 -31.14
C VAL A 199 -16.80 -19.82 -31.26
N ASN A 200 -18.07 -20.02 -30.91
CA ASN A 200 -18.79 -21.29 -31.06
C ASN A 200 -19.99 -21.08 -32.02
N GLY A 201 -19.78 -21.48 -33.29
CA GLY A 201 -20.75 -21.20 -34.35
C GLY A 201 -20.97 -19.69 -34.56
N THR A 202 -22.14 -19.19 -34.21
CA THR A 202 -22.49 -17.75 -34.29
C THR A 202 -22.40 -17.03 -32.96
N SER A 203 -21.98 -17.68 -31.89
CA SER A 203 -21.85 -17.13 -30.54
C SER A 203 -20.39 -16.80 -30.22
N LEU A 204 -20.16 -15.75 -29.45
CA LEU A 204 -18.92 -15.51 -28.73
C LEU A 204 -19.15 -15.85 -27.25
N GLU A 205 -18.38 -16.76 -26.71
CA GLU A 205 -18.59 -17.31 -25.37
C GLU A 205 -17.30 -17.27 -24.54
N SER A 206 -17.45 -17.10 -23.23
CA SER A 206 -16.37 -17.28 -22.26
C SER A 206 -16.35 -18.72 -21.80
N VAL A 207 -15.28 -19.46 -22.16
CA VAL A 207 -15.18 -20.91 -21.95
C VAL A 207 -13.84 -21.30 -21.35
N GLN A 208 -13.80 -22.41 -20.61
CA GLN A 208 -12.53 -22.99 -20.19
C GLN A 208 -11.87 -23.65 -21.39
N ASN A 209 -10.77 -23.08 -21.86
CA ASN A 209 -10.03 -23.56 -23.00
C ASN A 209 -8.52 -23.36 -22.78
N ASP A 210 -7.76 -24.46 -22.84
CA ASP A 210 -6.29 -24.43 -22.70
C ASP A 210 -5.59 -23.93 -23.97
N ASN A 211 -6.29 -23.92 -25.10
CA ASN A 211 -5.80 -23.38 -26.38
C ASN A 211 -6.78 -22.32 -26.93
N PRO A 212 -6.75 -21.11 -26.36
CA PRO A 212 -7.69 -20.04 -26.68
C PRO A 212 -7.58 -19.57 -28.13
N GLN A 213 -8.71 -19.12 -28.69
CA GLN A 213 -8.73 -18.53 -30.03
C GLN A 213 -8.04 -17.18 -30.06
N ASN A 214 -7.47 -16.89 -31.23
CA ASN A 214 -6.91 -15.60 -31.55
C ASN A 214 -7.97 -14.67 -32.17
N PHE A 215 -7.81 -13.39 -31.92
CA PHE A 215 -8.61 -12.33 -32.52
C PHE A 215 -7.70 -11.25 -33.12
N LYS A 216 -8.14 -10.58 -34.17
CA LYS A 216 -7.49 -9.39 -34.69
C LYS A 216 -8.09 -8.18 -33.97
N MET A 217 -7.23 -7.40 -33.32
CA MET A 217 -7.60 -6.12 -32.72
C MET A 217 -7.26 -5.00 -33.69
N HIS A 218 -8.24 -4.16 -34.00
CA HIS A 218 -8.08 -3.02 -34.90
C HIS A 218 -8.17 -1.71 -34.09
N VAL A 219 -7.14 -0.88 -34.18
CA VAL A 219 -7.15 0.46 -33.58
C VAL A 219 -7.85 1.40 -34.55
N VAL A 220 -9.06 1.84 -34.17
CA VAL A 220 -9.88 2.79 -34.93
C VAL A 220 -9.42 4.23 -34.66
N LYS A 221 -9.11 4.53 -33.39
CA LYS A 221 -8.53 5.80 -32.97
C LYS A 221 -7.36 5.52 -32.03
N ASP A 222 -6.19 6.07 -32.36
CA ASP A 222 -5.00 6.06 -31.50
C ASP A 222 -5.14 7.16 -30.44
N GLY A 223 -5.45 6.76 -29.21
CA GLY A 223 -5.69 7.66 -28.08
C GLY A 223 -4.46 8.47 -27.68
N LEU A 224 -3.25 7.87 -27.75
CA LEU A 224 -2.02 8.58 -27.42
C LEU A 224 -1.74 9.71 -28.43
N LYS A 225 -1.92 9.44 -29.71
CA LYS A 225 -1.76 10.46 -30.76
C LYS A 225 -2.82 11.56 -30.68
N ALA A 226 -4.04 11.20 -30.32
CA ALA A 226 -5.12 12.16 -30.08
C ALA A 226 -4.80 13.06 -28.88
N ALA A 227 -4.27 12.49 -27.78
CA ALA A 227 -3.82 13.24 -26.62
C ALA A 227 -2.64 14.19 -26.93
N GLU A 228 -1.63 13.74 -27.71
CA GLU A 228 -0.55 14.61 -28.19
C GLU A 228 -1.10 15.80 -28.97
N ASN A 229 -2.05 15.55 -29.86
CA ASN A 229 -2.68 16.61 -30.65
C ASN A 229 -3.48 17.60 -29.80
N ALA A 230 -4.18 17.13 -28.78
CA ALA A 230 -4.89 17.97 -27.83
C ALA A 230 -3.90 18.81 -26.99
N ALA A 231 -2.86 18.18 -26.45
CA ALA A 231 -1.82 18.84 -25.66
C ALA A 231 -1.06 19.93 -26.47
N SER A 232 -0.79 19.69 -27.76
CA SER A 232 -0.08 20.65 -28.61
C SER A 232 -0.88 21.92 -28.94
N LYS A 233 -2.22 21.85 -28.79
CA LYS A 233 -3.13 22.99 -29.06
C LYS A 233 -3.45 23.80 -27.80
N ALA A 234 -3.06 23.32 -26.63
CA ALA A 234 -3.35 23.95 -25.36
C ALA A 234 -2.17 24.75 -24.82
N ASP A 235 -2.46 25.79 -24.05
CA ASP A 235 -1.46 26.57 -23.32
C ASP A 235 -0.97 25.84 -22.07
N THR A 236 -1.83 24.97 -21.49
CA THR A 236 -1.54 24.16 -20.29
C THR A 236 -2.25 22.84 -20.40
N VAL A 237 -1.65 21.78 -19.83
CA VAL A 237 -2.23 20.44 -19.82
C VAL A 237 -2.43 19.97 -18.38
N LEU A 238 -3.61 19.44 -18.08
CA LEU A 238 -3.96 18.74 -16.86
C LEU A 238 -4.16 17.26 -17.19
N VAL A 239 -3.30 16.39 -16.64
CA VAL A 239 -3.30 14.96 -16.95
C VAL A 239 -3.80 14.18 -15.73
N PHE A 240 -4.93 13.50 -15.86
CA PHE A 240 -5.55 12.71 -14.81
C PHE A 240 -5.25 11.22 -15.02
N CYS A 241 -4.36 10.69 -14.18
CA CYS A 241 -3.90 9.31 -14.18
C CYS A 241 -4.11 8.67 -12.80
N GLY A 242 -3.93 7.36 -12.70
CA GLY A 242 -4.05 6.69 -11.42
C GLY A 242 -4.61 5.28 -11.53
N SER A 243 -5.46 4.91 -10.59
CA SER A 243 -5.99 3.55 -10.47
C SER A 243 -7.51 3.49 -10.51
N ASN A 244 -8.02 2.38 -11.03
CA ASN A 244 -9.39 1.98 -10.78
C ASN A 244 -9.41 1.15 -9.48
N PRO A 245 -10.17 1.57 -8.45
CA PRO A 245 -10.13 0.93 -7.13
C PRO A 245 -10.71 -0.49 -7.10
N MET A 246 -11.35 -0.92 -8.19
CA MET A 246 -11.85 -2.28 -8.36
C MET A 246 -10.92 -3.19 -9.17
N ILE A 247 -9.90 -2.63 -9.85
CA ILE A 247 -9.03 -3.36 -10.78
C ILE A 247 -7.56 -3.31 -10.35
N ASN A 248 -7.06 -2.11 -10.02
CA ASN A 248 -5.66 -1.92 -9.65
C ASN A 248 -5.43 -2.04 -8.14
N GLY A 249 -5.85 -3.10 -7.55
CA GLY A 249 -5.79 -3.37 -6.12
C GLY A 249 -7.16 -3.17 -5.47
N LYS A 250 -7.73 -4.26 -5.02
CA LYS A 250 -8.96 -4.34 -4.25
C LYS A 250 -8.77 -5.36 -3.14
N GLU A 251 -9.75 -5.54 -2.27
CA GLU A 251 -9.74 -6.64 -1.31
C GLU A 251 -9.48 -7.98 -2.01
N GLU A 252 -8.57 -8.78 -1.47
CA GLU A 252 -8.10 -10.07 -1.99
C GLU A 252 -7.28 -10.02 -3.30
N VAL A 253 -7.13 -8.85 -3.94
CA VAL A 253 -6.36 -8.73 -5.19
C VAL A 253 -5.42 -7.54 -5.11
N ASP A 254 -4.14 -7.80 -4.84
CA ASP A 254 -3.12 -6.77 -4.78
C ASP A 254 -2.74 -6.23 -6.17
N ARG A 255 -2.19 -5.03 -6.17
CA ARG A 255 -1.56 -4.47 -7.36
C ARG A 255 -0.33 -5.29 -7.74
N PRO A 256 -0.09 -5.54 -9.02
CA PRO A 256 1.10 -6.26 -9.46
C PRO A 256 2.39 -5.43 -9.33
N SER A 257 2.28 -4.10 -9.18
CA SER A 257 3.42 -3.19 -9.13
C SER A 257 3.06 -1.88 -8.43
N LEU A 258 4.06 -1.21 -7.82
CA LEU A 258 3.95 0.18 -7.34
C LEU A 258 4.04 1.21 -8.47
N ASN A 259 4.37 0.81 -9.69
CA ASN A 259 4.45 1.73 -10.80
C ASN A 259 3.06 2.17 -11.28
N LEU A 260 2.99 3.33 -11.90
CA LEU A 260 1.81 3.72 -12.67
C LEU A 260 1.66 2.77 -13.87
N PRO A 261 0.43 2.44 -14.32
CA PRO A 261 0.24 1.60 -15.50
C PRO A 261 1.08 2.06 -16.70
N PRO A 262 1.77 1.15 -17.41
CA PRO A 262 2.72 1.53 -18.47
C PRO A 262 2.14 2.44 -19.53
N ARG A 263 0.87 2.22 -19.91
CA ARG A 263 0.16 3.06 -20.89
C ARG A 263 -0.01 4.49 -20.40
N GLN A 264 -0.27 4.68 -19.11
CA GLN A 264 -0.42 6.00 -18.49
C GLN A 264 0.93 6.73 -18.39
N LEU A 265 2.03 6.01 -18.12
CA LEU A 265 3.38 6.60 -18.18
C LEU A 265 3.73 7.05 -19.59
N GLU A 266 3.43 6.24 -20.60
CA GLU A 266 3.65 6.62 -22.01
C GLU A 266 2.80 7.83 -22.41
N LEU A 267 1.55 7.91 -21.96
CA LEU A 267 0.67 9.07 -22.15
C LEU A 267 1.32 10.35 -21.60
N ILE A 268 1.75 10.32 -20.34
CA ILE A 268 2.40 11.47 -19.68
C ILE A 268 3.67 11.87 -20.44
N LYS A 269 4.51 10.91 -20.81
CA LYS A 269 5.75 11.12 -21.53
C LYS A 269 5.51 11.84 -22.87
N ARG A 270 4.55 11.38 -23.67
CA ARG A 270 4.19 12.01 -24.94
C ARG A 270 3.66 13.42 -24.75
N ILE A 271 2.79 13.63 -23.77
CA ILE A 271 2.25 14.94 -23.44
C ILE A 271 3.36 15.91 -23.06
N VAL A 272 4.25 15.54 -22.14
CA VAL A 272 5.35 16.39 -21.67
C VAL A 272 6.33 16.73 -22.81
N SER A 273 6.53 15.83 -23.78
CA SER A 273 7.39 16.06 -24.93
C SER A 273 6.88 17.16 -25.86
N VAL A 274 5.55 17.32 -25.97
CA VAL A 274 4.93 18.35 -26.84
C VAL A 274 4.49 19.58 -26.07
N ASN A 275 4.16 19.45 -24.79
CA ASN A 275 3.78 20.57 -23.94
C ASN A 275 4.36 20.42 -22.52
N PRO A 276 5.48 21.09 -22.21
CA PRO A 276 6.11 21.01 -20.89
C PRO A 276 5.32 21.71 -19.78
N ARG A 277 4.24 22.43 -20.08
CA ARG A 277 3.34 23.05 -19.12
C ARG A 277 2.25 22.05 -18.70
N ALA A 278 2.67 20.90 -18.22
CA ALA A 278 1.79 19.82 -17.79
C ALA A 278 1.76 19.68 -16.26
N ALA A 279 0.57 19.59 -15.68
CA ALA A 279 0.36 19.14 -14.32
C ALA A 279 -0.25 17.73 -14.35
N VAL A 280 0.32 16.80 -13.59
CA VAL A 280 -0.20 15.44 -13.46
C VAL A 280 -0.94 15.31 -12.14
N ILE A 281 -2.15 14.81 -12.18
CA ILE A 281 -3.01 14.53 -11.05
C ILE A 281 -3.16 13.01 -10.94
N LEU A 282 -2.62 12.44 -9.86
CA LEU A 282 -2.72 11.03 -9.55
C LEU A 282 -3.94 10.78 -8.67
N VAL A 283 -4.96 10.14 -9.21
CA VAL A 283 -6.16 9.73 -8.47
C VAL A 283 -6.00 8.27 -8.07
N SER A 284 -5.78 8.01 -6.78
CA SER A 284 -5.48 6.66 -6.30
C SER A 284 -5.60 6.55 -4.78
N GLY A 285 -6.06 5.41 -4.27
CA GLY A 285 -5.96 5.07 -2.85
C GLY A 285 -4.56 4.66 -2.40
N TYR A 286 -3.58 4.58 -3.31
CA TYR A 286 -2.26 3.98 -3.07
C TYR A 286 -1.12 4.92 -3.49
N PRO A 287 0.09 4.77 -2.89
CA PRO A 287 1.30 5.43 -3.34
C PRO A 287 1.79 4.82 -4.66
N TYR A 288 2.60 5.59 -5.39
CA TYR A 288 3.35 5.13 -6.55
C TYR A 288 4.85 5.20 -6.28
N ALA A 289 5.61 4.32 -6.94
CA ALA A 289 7.06 4.40 -6.97
C ALA A 289 7.52 5.61 -7.80
N LYS A 290 8.74 6.06 -7.54
CA LYS A 290 9.39 7.13 -8.29
C LYS A 290 9.63 6.68 -9.72
N ASP A 291 9.22 7.51 -10.67
CA ASP A 291 9.45 7.32 -12.10
C ASP A 291 10.09 8.56 -12.72
N SER A 292 10.97 8.36 -13.72
CA SER A 292 11.67 9.46 -14.39
C SER A 292 10.72 10.43 -15.09
N VAL A 293 9.65 9.92 -15.70
CA VAL A 293 8.63 10.74 -16.37
C VAL A 293 7.89 11.62 -15.36
N LEU A 294 7.52 11.06 -14.20
CA LEU A 294 6.89 11.83 -13.12
C LEU A 294 7.84 12.85 -12.47
N GLU A 295 9.15 12.59 -12.50
CA GLU A 295 10.16 13.56 -12.03
C GLU A 295 10.30 14.76 -12.96
N GLU A 296 10.06 14.60 -14.25
CA GLU A 296 10.18 15.66 -15.26
C GLU A 296 9.01 16.64 -15.24
N VAL A 297 7.78 16.19 -14.87
CA VAL A 297 6.63 17.10 -14.85
C VAL A 297 6.82 18.23 -13.83
N PRO A 298 6.46 19.50 -14.17
CA PRO A 298 6.64 20.62 -13.25
C PRO A 298 5.71 20.56 -12.03
N SER A 299 4.50 20.04 -12.18
CA SER A 299 3.52 19.96 -11.10
C SER A 299 2.92 18.56 -10.99
N LEU A 300 2.88 18.04 -9.77
CA LEU A 300 2.34 16.72 -9.45
C LEU A 300 1.43 16.83 -8.22
N LEU A 301 0.22 16.33 -8.35
CA LEU A 301 -0.76 16.24 -7.27
C LEU A 301 -1.13 14.78 -7.04
N TRP A 302 -1.56 14.48 -5.83
CA TRP A 302 -2.22 13.22 -5.49
C TRP A 302 -3.51 13.50 -4.75
N CYS A 303 -4.56 12.76 -5.08
CA CYS A 303 -5.77 12.71 -4.28
C CYS A 303 -6.26 11.25 -4.19
N GLY A 304 -6.89 10.91 -3.08
CA GLY A 304 -7.69 9.71 -3.00
C GLY A 304 -8.90 9.81 -3.92
N HIS A 305 -9.64 8.72 -4.09
CA HIS A 305 -10.92 8.76 -4.80
C HIS A 305 -11.89 9.67 -4.02
N GLY A 306 -12.09 10.88 -4.54
CA GLY A 306 -12.79 12.00 -3.86
C GLY A 306 -14.31 11.91 -3.88
N MET A 307 -14.86 10.81 -4.43
CA MET A 307 -16.28 10.52 -4.47
C MET A 307 -17.10 11.59 -5.20
N GLN A 308 -18.25 11.99 -4.59
CA GLN A 308 -19.20 12.92 -5.17
C GLN A 308 -18.57 14.25 -5.62
N GLU A 309 -17.65 14.79 -4.82
CA GLU A 309 -17.07 16.13 -4.99
C GLU A 309 -15.64 16.12 -5.54
N GLU A 310 -15.18 15.01 -6.12
CA GLU A 310 -13.81 14.87 -6.61
C GLU A 310 -13.45 15.97 -7.62
N GLY A 311 -14.26 16.13 -8.64
CA GLY A 311 -14.03 17.15 -9.68
C GLY A 311 -14.09 18.57 -9.13
N ASN A 312 -15.06 18.88 -8.27
CA ASN A 312 -15.17 20.20 -7.65
C ASN A 312 -13.95 20.53 -6.80
N ALA A 313 -13.51 19.58 -5.97
CA ALA A 313 -12.33 19.77 -5.12
C ALA A 313 -11.05 19.99 -5.94
N LEU A 314 -10.87 19.20 -7.01
CA LEU A 314 -9.72 19.35 -7.90
C LEU A 314 -9.77 20.66 -8.67
N ALA A 315 -10.93 21.08 -9.20
CA ALA A 315 -11.08 22.35 -9.88
C ALA A 315 -10.76 23.54 -8.95
N ASP A 316 -11.26 23.53 -7.71
CA ASP A 316 -11.00 24.60 -6.73
C ASP A 316 -9.50 24.72 -6.41
N ILE A 317 -8.79 23.61 -6.26
CA ILE A 317 -7.33 23.59 -6.06
C ILE A 317 -6.60 24.05 -7.33
N LEU A 318 -6.87 23.44 -8.48
CA LEU A 318 -6.16 23.72 -9.74
C LEU A 318 -6.30 25.18 -10.19
N LEU A 319 -7.45 25.80 -9.91
CA LEU A 319 -7.74 27.20 -10.24
C LEU A 319 -7.45 28.19 -9.11
N GLY A 320 -6.91 27.73 -7.97
CA GLY A 320 -6.47 28.56 -6.87
C GLY A 320 -7.60 29.20 -6.05
N LYS A 321 -8.83 28.71 -6.14
CA LYS A 321 -9.91 29.12 -5.24
C LYS A 321 -9.64 28.66 -3.81
N GLU A 322 -9.00 27.50 -3.69
CA GLU A 322 -8.51 26.94 -2.43
C GLU A 322 -7.03 26.58 -2.55
N SER A 323 -6.27 26.80 -1.48
CA SER A 323 -4.88 26.34 -1.41
C SER A 323 -4.83 24.88 -0.95
N PRO A 324 -4.02 24.01 -1.58
CA PRO A 324 -3.90 22.63 -1.14
C PRO A 324 -3.36 22.56 0.30
N SER A 325 -3.96 21.72 1.12
CA SER A 325 -3.56 21.49 2.52
C SER A 325 -3.52 20.01 2.91
N GLY A 326 -3.74 19.11 1.98
CA GLY A 326 -3.59 17.68 2.19
C GLY A 326 -2.14 17.31 2.51
N ARG A 327 -1.96 16.25 3.28
CA ARG A 327 -0.65 15.69 3.64
C ARG A 327 -0.66 14.18 3.42
N LEU A 328 0.47 13.65 2.95
CA LEU A 328 0.61 12.21 2.71
C LEU A 328 0.49 11.44 4.02
N PRO A 329 -0.43 10.46 4.11
CA PRO A 329 -0.59 9.61 5.29
C PRO A 329 0.37 8.42 5.31
N LEU A 330 1.25 8.29 4.31
CA LEU A 330 2.21 7.19 4.17
C LEU A 330 3.52 7.69 3.57
N THR A 331 4.55 6.84 3.69
CA THR A 331 5.85 7.01 3.02
C THR A 331 5.74 6.54 1.57
N TRP A 332 6.17 7.36 0.62
CA TRP A 332 6.29 6.96 -0.78
C TRP A 332 7.73 6.55 -1.07
N TYR A 333 7.95 5.29 -1.34
CA TYR A 333 9.27 4.72 -1.62
C TYR A 333 9.73 5.06 -3.04
N ASN A 334 11.06 4.96 -3.30
CA ASN A 334 11.57 5.20 -4.65
C ASN A 334 11.32 4.01 -5.57
N SER A 335 11.36 2.80 -5.04
CA SER A 335 11.14 1.59 -5.84
C SER A 335 10.57 0.45 -5.00
N GLU A 336 10.06 -0.57 -5.67
CA GLU A 336 9.59 -1.82 -5.05
C GLU A 336 10.72 -2.56 -4.31
N SER A 337 11.98 -2.37 -4.73
CA SER A 337 13.14 -3.02 -4.06
C SER A 337 13.42 -2.48 -2.65
N GLU A 338 12.79 -1.38 -2.27
CA GLU A 338 12.84 -0.83 -0.90
C GLU A 338 11.77 -1.43 0.01
N LEU A 339 10.85 -2.22 -0.54
CA LEU A 339 9.83 -2.93 0.21
C LEU A 339 10.35 -4.30 0.67
N HIS A 340 9.85 -4.75 1.80
CA HIS A 340 10.11 -6.08 2.33
C HIS A 340 9.15 -7.12 1.73
N ASP A 341 9.44 -8.40 2.00
CA ASP A 341 8.51 -9.48 1.68
C ASP A 341 7.13 -9.15 2.25
N MET A 342 6.08 -9.32 1.45
CA MET A 342 4.70 -9.03 1.85
C MET A 342 4.26 -9.85 3.07
N MET A 343 4.87 -11.01 3.30
CA MET A 343 4.61 -11.88 4.45
C MET A 343 5.49 -11.55 5.66
N ASP A 344 6.35 -10.52 5.57
CA ASP A 344 7.13 -10.03 6.70
C ASP A 344 6.36 -8.93 7.43
N TYR A 345 5.80 -9.27 8.58
CA TYR A 345 5.02 -8.34 9.43
C TYR A 345 5.85 -7.67 10.53
N ASP A 346 7.17 -7.91 10.58
CA ASP A 346 8.05 -7.23 11.54
C ASP A 346 8.40 -5.81 11.07
N VAL A 347 7.48 -4.88 11.27
CA VAL A 347 7.61 -3.47 10.90
C VAL A 347 8.88 -2.83 11.47
N ILE A 348 9.30 -3.25 12.67
CA ILE A 348 10.49 -2.72 13.36
C ILE A 348 11.75 -3.34 12.78
N GLY A 349 11.82 -4.65 12.72
CA GLY A 349 12.98 -5.41 12.21
C GLY A 349 13.26 -5.10 10.76
N SER A 350 12.22 -5.06 9.95
CA SER A 350 12.27 -4.75 8.51
C SER A 350 12.50 -3.27 8.19
N GLY A 351 12.44 -2.37 9.18
CA GLY A 351 12.68 -0.95 8.96
C GLY A 351 11.60 -0.25 8.14
N MET A 352 10.34 -0.65 8.28
CA MET A 352 9.23 -0.09 7.51
C MET A 352 8.75 1.25 8.04
N THR A 353 8.01 1.96 7.20
CA THR A 353 7.38 3.25 7.45
C THR A 353 8.38 4.36 7.78
N TYR A 354 7.92 5.61 7.80
CA TYR A 354 8.73 6.77 8.18
C TYR A 354 9.36 6.63 9.58
N ARG A 355 8.82 5.76 10.43
CA ARG A 355 9.29 5.54 11.81
C ARG A 355 10.62 4.80 11.86
N TYR A 356 10.85 3.86 10.94
CA TYR A 356 12.02 2.96 10.97
C TYR A 356 12.80 2.91 9.66
N PHE A 357 12.23 3.39 8.53
CA PHE A 357 12.90 3.38 7.23
C PHE A 357 14.12 4.30 7.22
N GLU A 358 15.31 3.74 7.01
CA GLU A 358 16.57 4.47 7.01
C GLU A 358 16.91 5.12 5.66
N GLY A 359 16.24 4.73 4.59
CA GLY A 359 16.42 5.30 3.26
C GLY A 359 15.81 6.72 3.14
N LYS A 360 16.04 7.34 1.99
CA LYS A 360 15.40 8.61 1.63
C LYS A 360 14.19 8.31 0.75
N PRO A 361 12.95 8.55 1.20
CA PRO A 361 11.76 8.31 0.40
C PRO A 361 11.67 9.28 -0.78
N TRP A 362 10.86 8.92 -1.80
CA TRP A 362 10.49 9.86 -2.86
C TRP A 362 9.70 11.02 -2.29
N PHE A 363 8.64 10.72 -1.52
CA PHE A 363 7.94 11.69 -0.69
C PHE A 363 7.79 11.16 0.73
N ALA A 364 8.10 12.00 1.69
CA ALA A 364 8.06 11.64 3.10
C ALA A 364 6.63 11.59 3.65
N PHE A 365 6.40 10.87 4.73
CA PHE A 365 5.17 10.94 5.51
C PHE A 365 4.91 12.39 5.95
N GLY A 366 3.67 12.83 5.85
CA GLY A 366 3.27 14.20 6.17
C GLY A 366 3.57 15.22 5.09
N HIS A 367 4.23 14.84 3.96
CA HIS A 367 4.56 15.76 2.88
C HIS A 367 3.32 16.29 2.16
N GLY A 368 3.35 17.56 1.81
CA GLY A 368 2.39 18.26 0.99
C GLY A 368 2.73 19.74 0.95
N LEU A 369 2.66 20.33 -0.23
CA LEU A 369 2.93 21.74 -0.48
C LEU A 369 1.64 22.58 -0.39
N SER A 370 1.82 23.87 -0.31
CA SER A 370 0.77 24.88 -0.32
C SER A 370 1.07 25.92 -1.41
N TYR A 371 0.07 26.71 -1.79
CA TYR A 371 0.28 27.93 -2.59
C TYR A 371 0.78 29.12 -1.76
N SER A 372 0.96 28.92 -0.46
CA SER A 372 1.55 29.89 0.45
C SER A 372 2.77 29.30 1.16
N GLU A 373 3.54 30.16 1.83
CA GLU A 373 4.72 29.78 2.60
C GLU A 373 4.46 30.01 4.08
N PHE A 374 5.05 29.15 4.94
CA PHE A 374 4.87 29.23 6.37
C PHE A 374 6.21 29.20 7.09
N GLU A 375 6.35 30.08 8.06
CA GLU A 375 7.48 30.17 8.98
C GLU A 375 7.07 29.63 10.35
N TYR A 376 7.95 28.79 10.92
CA TYR A 376 7.78 28.21 12.24
C TYR A 376 8.77 28.82 13.20
N SER A 377 8.34 29.16 14.40
CA SER A 377 9.19 29.79 15.43
C SER A 377 8.70 29.50 16.84
N GLY A 378 9.58 29.70 17.82
CA GLY A 378 9.19 29.72 19.23
C GLY A 378 8.67 28.37 19.76
N LEU A 379 9.28 27.23 19.34
CA LEU A 379 8.96 25.95 19.96
C LEU A 379 9.32 25.99 21.45
N LYS A 380 8.33 25.82 22.31
CA LYS A 380 8.46 25.88 23.78
C LYS A 380 7.74 24.69 24.40
N VAL A 381 8.26 24.24 25.52
CA VAL A 381 7.63 23.20 26.35
C VAL A 381 7.41 23.78 27.74
N SER A 382 6.27 23.47 28.34
CA SER A 382 5.88 23.99 29.67
C SER A 382 6.68 23.40 30.84
N SER A 383 7.55 22.41 30.57
CA SER A 383 8.38 21.72 31.55
C SER A 383 9.76 21.40 30.94
N ASP A 384 10.78 21.25 31.77
CA ASP A 384 12.13 20.80 31.41
C ASP A 384 12.25 19.29 31.26
N ARG A 385 11.20 18.56 31.62
CA ARG A 385 11.09 17.09 31.54
C ARG A 385 9.71 16.64 31.11
N ILE A 386 9.63 15.48 30.51
CA ILE A 386 8.36 14.81 30.15
C ILE A 386 8.09 13.67 31.13
N THR A 387 6.96 13.79 31.81
CA THR A 387 6.48 12.83 32.82
C THR A 387 5.13 12.24 32.41
N GLU A 388 4.55 11.35 33.21
CA GLU A 388 3.18 10.84 33.02
C GLU A 388 2.12 11.93 33.05
N GLN A 389 2.32 13.00 33.83
CA GLN A 389 1.41 14.15 33.88
C GLN A 389 1.37 14.92 32.57
N GLY A 390 2.41 14.73 31.72
CA GLY A 390 2.56 15.40 30.45
C GLY A 390 3.03 16.83 30.54
N ALA A 391 3.28 17.40 29.37
CA ALA A 391 3.66 18.80 29.19
C ALA A 391 2.94 19.39 27.97
N GLU A 392 2.75 20.69 27.97
CA GLU A 392 2.27 21.43 26.79
C GLU A 392 3.45 21.82 25.92
N VAL A 393 3.32 21.59 24.61
CA VAL A 393 4.29 21.95 23.58
C VAL A 393 3.65 22.96 22.66
N SER A 394 4.17 24.16 22.59
CA SER A 394 3.64 25.22 21.74
C SER A 394 4.63 25.65 20.67
N VAL A 395 4.11 25.97 19.48
CA VAL A 395 4.87 26.50 18.35
C VAL A 395 4.06 27.60 17.65
N THR A 396 4.73 28.67 17.23
CA THR A 396 4.09 29.74 16.46
C THR A 396 4.34 29.55 14.98
N VAL A 397 3.26 29.56 14.19
CA VAL A 397 3.28 29.46 12.73
C VAL A 397 2.74 30.74 12.13
N LYS A 398 3.44 31.28 11.12
CA LYS A 398 3.10 32.51 10.39
C LYS A 398 2.99 32.22 8.91
N ASN A 399 1.91 32.71 8.30
CA ASN A 399 1.78 32.72 6.84
C ASN A 399 2.62 33.88 6.28
N THR A 400 3.75 33.57 5.66
CA THR A 400 4.67 34.51 5.02
C THR A 400 4.48 34.65 3.52
N GLY A 401 3.62 33.81 2.93
CA GLY A 401 3.33 33.82 1.51
C GLY A 401 2.33 34.91 1.09
N ASN A 402 1.83 34.80 -0.13
CA ASN A 402 1.00 35.82 -0.75
C ASN A 402 -0.50 35.48 -0.81
N ALA A 403 -0.90 34.30 -0.34
CA ALA A 403 -2.28 33.83 -0.34
C ALA A 403 -2.72 33.43 1.07
N ASP A 404 -4.01 33.54 1.35
CA ASP A 404 -4.63 32.91 2.50
C ASP A 404 -4.57 31.39 2.30
N ALA A 405 -4.13 30.66 3.32
CA ALA A 405 -3.95 29.22 3.18
C ALA A 405 -4.00 28.52 4.54
N ALA A 406 -4.26 27.22 4.51
CA ALA A 406 -4.13 26.39 5.69
C ALA A 406 -2.77 25.68 5.71
N GLU A 407 -2.18 25.57 6.89
CA GLU A 407 -1.02 24.74 7.20
C GLU A 407 -1.43 23.60 8.11
N VAL A 408 -0.80 22.44 7.93
CA VAL A 408 -0.89 21.31 8.87
C VAL A 408 0.39 21.29 9.68
N VAL A 409 0.31 21.86 10.88
CA VAL A 409 1.41 21.89 11.83
C VAL A 409 1.57 20.50 12.43
N GLN A 410 2.74 19.90 12.31
CA GLN A 410 3.02 18.53 12.75
C GLN A 410 4.08 18.56 13.86
N LEU A 411 3.78 17.91 14.98
CA LEU A 411 4.72 17.68 16.07
C LEU A 411 5.23 16.25 15.97
N TYR A 412 6.53 16.11 15.83
CA TYR A 412 7.22 14.82 15.82
C TYR A 412 8.04 14.65 17.11
N ALA A 413 8.21 13.39 17.52
CA ALA A 413 8.96 13.05 18.71
C ALA A 413 9.81 11.80 18.49
N SER A 414 10.89 11.70 19.26
CA SER A 414 11.71 10.50 19.38
C SER A 414 12.32 10.42 20.76
N SER A 415 12.73 9.24 21.20
CA SER A 415 13.46 9.03 22.45
C SER A 415 14.82 8.41 22.22
N LYS A 416 15.72 8.64 23.14
CA LYS A 416 17.03 8.01 23.21
C LYS A 416 17.38 7.70 24.67
N GLY A 417 17.83 6.49 24.92
CA GLY A 417 18.13 5.98 26.25
C GLY A 417 17.50 4.62 26.48
N GLY A 418 17.74 4.02 27.66
CA GLY A 418 17.32 2.67 27.98
C GLY A 418 18.21 1.61 27.32
N HIS A 419 17.67 0.44 27.09
CA HIS A 419 18.43 -0.68 26.49
C HIS A 419 18.64 -0.48 24.98
N GLU A 420 19.88 -0.62 24.52
CA GLU A 420 20.27 -0.37 23.11
C GLU A 420 19.64 -1.34 22.11
N TRP A 421 19.28 -2.56 22.53
CA TRP A 421 18.63 -3.54 21.64
C TRP A 421 17.15 -3.29 21.43
N ILE A 422 16.51 -2.40 22.24
CA ILE A 422 15.14 -2.01 22.04
C ILE A 422 15.10 -0.89 21.00
N LYS A 423 14.71 -1.24 19.78
CA LYS A 423 14.55 -0.27 18.70
C LYS A 423 13.39 0.68 18.99
N VAL A 424 13.68 1.95 19.08
CA VAL A 424 12.68 3.02 19.15
C VAL A 424 12.51 3.65 17.78
N PRO A 425 11.35 4.25 17.46
CA PRO A 425 11.20 5.00 16.22
C PRO A 425 12.23 6.12 16.13
N LYS A 426 12.86 6.30 14.95
CA LYS A 426 13.72 7.46 14.71
C LYS A 426 12.96 8.78 14.87
N LEU A 427 11.66 8.76 14.55
CA LEU A 427 10.67 9.77 14.89
C LEU A 427 9.26 9.20 14.71
N PHE A 428 8.29 9.75 15.44
CA PHE A 428 6.87 9.46 15.28
C PHE A 428 6.05 10.73 15.37
N LEU A 429 4.90 10.77 14.71
CA LEU A 429 3.95 11.89 14.79
C LEU A 429 3.28 11.87 16.17
N ALA A 430 3.60 12.85 17.00
CA ALA A 430 3.04 13.01 18.34
C ALA A 430 1.76 13.86 18.34
N GLY A 431 1.54 14.67 17.30
CA GLY A 431 0.33 15.46 17.15
C GLY A 431 0.34 16.27 15.86
N PHE A 432 -0.83 16.70 15.44
CA PHE A 432 -0.97 17.63 14.32
C PHE A 432 -2.20 18.51 14.49
N GLU A 433 -2.14 19.70 13.88
CA GLU A 433 -3.27 20.62 13.84
C GLU A 433 -3.30 21.36 12.51
N ARG A 434 -4.46 21.39 11.87
CA ARG A 434 -4.69 22.18 10.66
C ARG A 434 -5.18 23.57 11.03
N VAL A 435 -4.39 24.59 10.71
CA VAL A 435 -4.69 25.99 10.99
C VAL A 435 -4.85 26.77 9.70
N PHE A 436 -5.94 27.52 9.57
CA PHE A 436 -6.11 28.48 8.48
C PHE A 436 -5.54 29.82 8.90
N LEU A 437 -4.68 30.40 8.07
CA LEU A 437 -4.00 31.67 8.31
C LEU A 437 -4.16 32.61 7.12
N LYS A 438 -4.64 33.78 7.34
CA LYS A 438 -4.61 34.85 6.35
C LYS A 438 -3.16 35.24 6.06
N LYS A 439 -2.94 35.87 4.90
CA LYS A 439 -1.64 36.45 4.56
C LYS A 439 -1.11 37.33 5.68
N GLY A 440 0.09 37.03 6.18
CA GLY A 440 0.75 37.77 7.29
C GLY A 440 0.28 37.38 8.69
N GLU A 441 -0.78 36.57 8.83
CA GLU A 441 -1.30 36.13 10.13
C GLU A 441 -0.36 35.10 10.77
N SER A 442 -0.30 35.18 12.12
CA SER A 442 0.43 34.21 12.96
C SER A 442 -0.51 33.59 13.97
N ARG A 443 -0.29 32.33 14.29
CA ARG A 443 -1.03 31.60 15.32
C ARG A 443 -0.09 30.68 16.11
N THR A 444 -0.31 30.61 17.41
CA THR A 444 0.34 29.60 18.26
C THR A 444 -0.53 28.37 18.34
N VAL A 445 0.05 27.22 18.02
CA VAL A 445 -0.54 25.90 18.16
C VAL A 445 0.03 25.23 19.38
N THR A 446 -0.79 24.54 20.16
CA THR A 446 -0.40 23.84 21.38
C THR A 446 -0.79 22.37 21.31
N PHE A 447 0.17 21.52 21.61
CA PHE A 447 0.00 20.06 21.72
C PHE A 447 0.22 19.64 23.17
N ARG A 448 -0.28 18.46 23.53
CA ARG A 448 0.03 17.81 24.80
C ARG A 448 0.78 16.53 24.53
N ILE A 449 1.87 16.31 25.25
CA ILE A 449 2.69 15.11 25.16
C ILE A 449 3.00 14.61 26.58
N SER A 450 3.05 13.29 26.76
CA SER A 450 3.38 12.63 28.03
C SER A 450 4.45 11.57 27.83
N SER A 451 5.00 11.03 28.92
CA SER A 451 5.97 9.93 28.82
C SER A 451 5.35 8.65 28.21
N ALA A 452 4.03 8.46 28.34
CA ALA A 452 3.33 7.33 27.73
C ALA A 452 3.40 7.32 26.20
N ASP A 453 3.53 8.49 25.55
CA ASP A 453 3.66 8.58 24.08
C ASP A 453 4.98 7.97 23.56
N PHE A 454 5.99 7.83 24.44
CA PHE A 454 7.28 7.22 24.14
C PHE A 454 7.39 5.75 24.56
N ALA A 455 6.28 5.16 25.03
CA ALA A 455 6.31 3.80 25.51
C ALA A 455 6.60 2.81 24.37
N VAL A 456 7.44 1.82 24.66
CA VAL A 456 7.70 0.65 23.83
C VAL A 456 7.00 -0.56 24.43
N TRP A 457 6.71 -1.58 23.60
CA TRP A 457 6.18 -2.83 24.10
C TRP A 457 7.31 -3.63 24.79
N ASP A 458 7.14 -3.90 26.06
CA ASP A 458 8.04 -4.78 26.82
C ASP A 458 7.57 -6.23 26.68
N VAL A 459 8.23 -6.97 25.81
CA VAL A 459 7.92 -8.39 25.55
C VAL A 459 8.13 -9.31 26.76
N THR A 460 8.79 -8.82 27.81
CA THR A 460 9.04 -9.64 29.01
C THR A 460 7.87 -9.60 30.00
N ARG A 461 7.07 -8.53 29.97
CA ARG A 461 5.97 -8.28 30.91
C ARG A 461 4.62 -8.08 30.24
N ASP A 462 4.58 -8.18 28.91
CA ASP A 462 3.35 -7.97 28.11
C ASP A 462 2.66 -6.63 28.40
N CYS A 463 3.44 -5.53 28.44
CA CYS A 463 2.92 -4.20 28.70
C CYS A 463 3.73 -3.10 28.00
N PHE A 464 3.10 -1.95 27.80
CA PHE A 464 3.82 -0.77 27.38
C PHE A 464 4.65 -0.19 28.52
N PHE A 465 5.87 0.22 28.23
CA PHE A 465 6.80 0.76 29.22
C PHE A 465 7.63 1.89 28.64
N THR A 466 7.72 3.00 29.36
CA THR A 466 8.57 4.13 29.00
C THR A 466 9.94 3.99 29.63
N GLN A 467 11.00 3.96 28.83
CA GLN A 467 12.37 3.97 29.33
C GLN A 467 12.84 5.40 29.62
N SER A 468 13.57 5.56 30.72
CA SER A 468 14.22 6.84 31.04
C SER A 468 15.28 7.21 30.02
N GLY A 469 15.40 8.50 29.74
CA GLY A 469 16.40 8.98 28.78
C GLY A 469 16.20 10.43 28.38
N THR A 470 16.43 10.70 27.11
CA THR A 470 16.19 12.01 26.49
C THR A 470 15.14 11.88 25.41
N CYS A 471 14.17 12.78 25.36
CA CYS A 471 13.30 12.92 24.21
C CYS A 471 13.68 14.14 23.40
N THR A 472 13.49 14.05 22.08
CA THR A 472 13.64 15.19 21.17
C THR A 472 12.30 15.40 20.47
N LEU A 473 11.89 16.68 20.45
CA LEU A 473 10.66 17.13 19.81
C LEU A 473 11.00 18.03 18.63
N TRP A 474 10.25 17.87 17.54
CA TRP A 474 10.36 18.70 16.35
C TRP A 474 8.99 19.19 15.93
N ALA A 475 8.91 20.46 15.55
CA ALA A 475 7.74 20.98 14.82
C ALA A 475 8.12 21.23 13.36
N GLY A 476 7.23 20.88 12.44
CA GLY A 476 7.47 21.02 11.01
C GLY A 476 6.23 20.74 10.17
N SER A 477 6.42 20.71 8.85
CA SER A 477 5.35 20.47 7.86
C SER A 477 5.33 19.04 7.33
N SER A 478 6.34 18.23 7.63
CA SER A 478 6.45 16.80 7.29
C SER A 478 7.55 16.13 8.10
N SER A 479 7.66 14.80 8.03
CA SER A 479 8.68 14.03 8.74
C SER A 479 10.13 14.31 8.27
N ASP A 480 10.31 14.92 7.11
CA ASP A 480 11.60 15.34 6.55
C ASP A 480 11.79 16.87 6.46
N ASN A 481 10.76 17.64 6.80
CA ASN A 481 10.80 19.11 6.78
C ASN A 481 10.54 19.70 8.17
N LEU A 482 11.47 19.39 9.08
CA LEU A 482 11.46 19.80 10.48
C LEU A 482 12.05 21.20 10.63
N LYS A 483 11.32 22.14 11.24
CA LYS A 483 11.65 23.57 11.30
C LYS A 483 12.21 24.01 12.64
N CYS A 484 11.68 23.44 13.73
CA CYS A 484 12.07 23.77 15.09
C CYS A 484 12.36 22.48 15.85
N THR A 485 13.29 22.53 16.82
CA THR A 485 13.63 21.36 17.64
C THR A 485 13.93 21.77 19.08
N THR A 486 13.67 20.87 20.00
CA THR A 486 14.09 20.95 21.40
C THR A 486 14.31 19.54 21.96
N SER A 487 15.18 19.41 22.98
CA SER A 487 15.43 18.16 23.68
C SER A 487 15.22 18.32 25.18
N LEU A 488 14.67 17.31 25.82
CA LEU A 488 14.24 17.31 27.21
C LEU A 488 14.57 15.98 27.87
N GLU A 489 14.57 15.96 29.20
CA GLU A 489 14.60 14.72 29.97
C GLU A 489 13.29 13.95 29.76
N LEU A 490 13.38 12.65 29.49
CA LEU A 490 12.23 11.71 29.47
C LEU A 490 12.25 10.90 30.75
N CYS A 491 11.21 11.11 31.56
CA CYS A 491 11.03 10.36 32.82
C CYS A 491 10.33 9.03 32.53
N GLY A 492 10.95 7.97 33.00
CA GLY A 492 10.47 6.60 32.88
C GLY A 492 11.23 5.69 33.86
N GLY A 493 11.51 4.48 33.45
CA GLY A 493 12.26 3.52 34.23
C GLY A 493 13.26 2.73 33.37
N THR A 494 13.72 1.62 33.88
CA THR A 494 14.54 0.64 33.17
C THR A 494 13.76 -0.67 33.10
N ILE A 495 13.66 -1.27 31.93
CA ILE A 495 13.08 -2.61 31.79
C ILE A 495 13.97 -3.59 32.53
N PRO A 496 13.43 -4.35 33.51
CA PRO A 496 14.24 -5.28 34.29
C PRO A 496 14.62 -6.50 33.44
N PRO A 497 15.71 -7.21 33.83
CA PRO A 497 16.09 -8.43 33.16
C PRO A 497 14.95 -9.47 33.11
N ARG A 498 14.89 -10.23 32.03
CA ARG A 498 13.90 -11.28 31.77
C ARG A 498 14.13 -12.46 32.73
N ARG A 499 13.12 -12.82 33.48
CA ARG A 499 13.19 -14.00 34.37
C ARG A 499 13.06 -15.29 33.56
N THR A 500 14.00 -16.21 33.75
CA THR A 500 14.01 -17.52 33.08
C THR A 500 13.58 -18.67 33.97
N ASP A 501 13.46 -18.46 35.27
CA ASP A 501 12.94 -19.43 36.26
C ASP A 501 11.43 -19.68 36.14
N SER A 502 10.73 -18.77 35.48
CA SER A 502 9.31 -18.87 35.07
C SER A 502 9.21 -19.14 33.54
N TRP A 503 7.99 -19.48 33.09
CA TRP A 503 7.78 -19.71 31.64
C TRP A 503 8.00 -18.46 30.82
N VAL A 504 8.93 -18.55 29.86
CA VAL A 504 9.15 -17.60 28.78
C VAL A 504 8.42 -18.13 27.54
N TYR A 505 7.50 -17.40 27.00
CA TYR A 505 6.88 -17.74 25.71
C TYR A 505 7.88 -17.49 24.60
N ALA A 506 8.02 -18.44 23.68
CA ALA A 506 9.05 -18.38 22.65
C ALA A 506 8.87 -17.20 21.69
N TRP A 507 7.65 -16.74 21.47
CA TRP A 507 7.32 -15.58 20.62
C TRP A 507 7.67 -14.22 21.25
N ASN A 508 7.98 -14.17 22.57
CA ASN A 508 8.44 -12.98 23.28
C ASN A 508 9.96 -12.77 23.12
N TYR A 509 10.46 -12.97 21.91
CA TYR A 509 11.88 -12.75 21.59
C TYR A 509 12.17 -11.26 21.35
N ASP A 510 13.46 -10.89 21.44
CA ASP A 510 13.94 -9.54 21.10
C ASP A 510 14.38 -9.44 19.64
N SER A 511 14.85 -10.54 19.05
CA SER A 511 15.13 -10.64 17.61
C SER A 511 14.98 -12.08 17.11
N CYS A 512 14.71 -12.23 15.82
CA CYS A 512 14.57 -13.54 15.19
C CYS A 512 15.14 -13.56 13.76
N TYR A 513 15.46 -14.77 13.29
CA TYR A 513 15.85 -15.03 11.90
C TYR A 513 15.41 -16.45 11.50
N GLY A 514 14.96 -16.62 10.26
CA GLY A 514 14.56 -17.92 9.73
C GLY A 514 13.35 -18.56 10.43
N THR A 515 12.53 -17.75 11.12
CA THR A 515 11.39 -18.19 11.90
C THR A 515 10.07 -17.85 11.23
N ARG A 516 9.03 -18.59 11.59
CA ARG A 516 7.62 -18.23 11.39
C ARG A 516 6.87 -18.39 12.71
N LEU A 517 5.89 -17.51 12.92
CA LEU A 517 4.92 -17.66 14.00
C LEU A 517 3.71 -18.42 13.46
N HIS A 518 3.19 -19.34 14.26
CA HIS A 518 1.98 -20.08 13.91
C HIS A 518 1.14 -20.37 15.15
N GLU A 519 -0.17 -20.29 15.01
CA GLU A 519 -1.10 -20.60 16.09
C GLU A 519 -1.06 -22.08 16.43
N ARG A 520 -1.02 -22.38 17.74
CA ARG A 520 -1.20 -23.72 18.26
C ARG A 520 -2.69 -23.97 18.52
N ARG A 521 -3.23 -25.07 18.02
CA ARG A 521 -4.62 -25.44 18.27
C ARG A 521 -4.92 -25.51 19.76
N GLY A 522 -5.95 -24.80 20.20
CA GLY A 522 -6.37 -24.75 21.60
C GLY A 522 -5.49 -23.87 22.50
N SER A 523 -4.61 -23.04 21.93
CA SER A 523 -3.83 -22.04 22.65
C SER A 523 -4.03 -20.66 22.01
N PRO A 524 -4.28 -19.62 22.80
CA PRO A 524 -4.35 -18.24 22.29
C PRO A 524 -2.97 -17.65 21.99
N VAL A 525 -1.89 -18.40 22.30
CA VAL A 525 -0.51 -17.93 22.19
C VAL A 525 0.17 -18.67 21.05
N PRO A 526 0.78 -17.97 20.08
CA PRO A 526 1.49 -18.59 18.97
C PRO A 526 2.74 -19.33 19.45
N ALA A 527 3.26 -20.18 18.58
CA ALA A 527 4.53 -20.85 18.73
C ALA A 527 5.52 -20.38 17.65
N VAL A 528 6.80 -20.51 17.92
CA VAL A 528 7.88 -20.22 16.98
C VAL A 528 8.29 -21.52 16.29
N PHE A 529 8.29 -21.51 14.96
CA PHE A 529 8.74 -22.60 14.10
C PHE A 529 9.90 -22.17 13.22
N ALA A 530 10.69 -23.10 12.73
CA ALA A 530 11.57 -22.85 11.60
C ALA A 530 10.73 -22.53 10.34
N LYS A 531 11.18 -21.56 9.54
CA LYS A 531 10.50 -21.14 8.30
C LYS A 531 10.50 -22.25 7.26
N SER A 532 11.58 -23.04 7.22
CA SER A 532 11.71 -24.22 6.38
C SER A 532 12.54 -25.31 7.07
N GLU A 533 12.39 -26.56 6.65
CA GLU A 533 13.17 -27.68 7.16
C GLU A 533 14.67 -27.59 6.84
N LYS A 534 15.05 -26.77 5.87
CA LYS A 534 16.43 -26.63 5.37
C LYS A 534 17.18 -25.45 5.99
N GLU A 535 16.48 -24.57 6.66
CA GLU A 535 17.03 -23.36 7.27
C GLU A 535 17.07 -23.48 8.78
N ARG A 536 18.12 -22.92 9.38
CA ARG A 536 18.19 -22.77 10.83
C ARG A 536 17.33 -21.56 11.23
N ALA A 537 16.45 -21.78 12.20
CA ALA A 537 15.69 -20.71 12.82
C ALA A 537 16.34 -20.31 14.14
N CYS A 538 16.45 -19.02 14.39
CA CYS A 538 17.05 -18.52 15.60
C CYS A 538 16.19 -17.41 16.23
N VAL A 539 16.03 -17.46 17.54
CA VAL A 539 15.40 -16.42 18.34
C VAL A 539 16.31 -16.03 19.50
N THR A 540 16.47 -14.74 19.71
CA THR A 540 17.36 -14.19 20.74
C THR A 540 16.55 -13.51 21.83
N TYR A 541 16.91 -13.78 23.07
CA TYR A 541 16.34 -13.19 24.28
C TYR A 541 17.43 -12.42 25.00
N MET A 542 17.26 -11.11 25.11
CA MET A 542 18.22 -10.23 25.74
C MET A 542 18.01 -10.18 27.26
N ASP A 543 19.07 -9.88 28.00
CA ASP A 543 19.05 -9.69 29.45
C ASP A 543 18.28 -10.77 30.24
N CYS A 544 18.54 -12.02 29.95
CA CYS A 544 17.97 -13.13 30.73
C CYS A 544 18.68 -13.25 32.06
N ILE A 545 17.93 -13.18 33.19
CA ILE A 545 18.47 -13.42 34.53
C ILE A 545 18.29 -14.87 34.92
N PHE A 546 19.37 -15.48 35.37
CA PHE A 546 19.43 -16.88 35.84
C PHE A 546 19.72 -16.92 37.32
N GLU A 547 18.98 -17.73 38.07
CA GLU A 547 19.33 -18.06 39.45
C GLU A 547 20.64 -18.88 39.47
N ASP A 548 21.50 -18.62 40.47
CA ASP A 548 22.75 -19.36 40.65
C ASP A 548 22.51 -20.88 40.69
N GLY A 549 23.19 -21.61 39.79
CA GLY A 549 23.02 -23.06 39.66
C GLY A 549 21.81 -23.50 38.86
N SER A 550 21.17 -22.63 38.07
CA SER A 550 20.22 -23.04 37.04
C SER A 550 20.91 -23.95 36.03
N ASP A 551 20.42 -25.18 35.88
CA ASP A 551 21.08 -26.22 35.09
C ASP A 551 20.11 -27.06 34.24
N THR A 552 18.87 -26.68 34.19
CA THR A 552 17.83 -27.45 33.52
C THR A 552 16.98 -26.57 32.62
N PHE A 553 17.04 -26.82 31.30
CA PHE A 553 16.16 -26.26 30.30
C PHE A 553 14.93 -27.12 30.14
N THR A 554 13.76 -26.56 30.37
CA THR A 554 12.47 -27.24 30.16
C THR A 554 11.70 -26.51 29.09
N ALA A 555 11.22 -27.22 28.07
CA ALA A 555 10.46 -26.64 26.97
C ALA A 555 9.22 -27.43 26.60
N GLU A 556 8.21 -26.75 26.07
CA GLU A 556 7.10 -27.34 25.32
C GLU A 556 7.39 -27.16 23.84
N PHE A 557 7.48 -28.29 23.13
CA PHE A 557 7.83 -28.33 21.70
C PHE A 557 7.06 -29.41 20.94
N CYS A 558 7.11 -29.30 19.60
CA CYS A 558 6.72 -30.35 18.67
C CYS A 558 7.82 -30.57 17.65
N ALA A 559 7.96 -31.79 17.13
CA ALA A 559 8.97 -32.15 16.15
C ALA A 559 8.47 -33.26 15.22
N GLU A 560 8.76 -33.11 13.92
CA GLU A 560 8.53 -34.11 12.89
C GLU A 560 9.87 -34.50 12.24
N GLY A 561 10.21 -35.78 12.33
CA GLY A 561 11.49 -36.26 11.86
C GLY A 561 12.66 -35.89 12.78
N GLU A 562 13.86 -35.83 12.21
CA GLU A 562 15.10 -35.51 12.94
C GLU A 562 15.23 -34.01 13.12
N CYS A 563 15.04 -33.52 14.34
CA CYS A 563 15.06 -32.11 14.69
C CYS A 563 15.99 -31.84 15.88
N TYR A 564 16.64 -30.71 15.86
CA TYR A 564 17.55 -30.29 16.94
C TYR A 564 17.14 -28.93 17.52
N ALA A 565 17.34 -28.79 18.83
CA ALA A 565 17.32 -27.50 19.50
C ALA A 565 18.68 -27.22 20.11
N GLU A 566 19.21 -26.01 19.90
CA GLU A 566 20.43 -25.54 20.51
C GLU A 566 20.18 -24.32 21.39
N LEU A 567 20.84 -24.25 22.53
CA LEU A 567 21.01 -23.03 23.30
C LEU A 567 22.43 -22.51 23.10
N ARG A 568 22.53 -21.23 22.83
CA ARG A 568 23.81 -20.55 22.61
C ARG A 568 23.91 -19.26 23.43
N ASP A 569 25.11 -18.83 23.73
CA ASP A 569 25.36 -17.59 24.45
C ASP A 569 25.28 -16.41 23.46
N GLY A 570 24.35 -15.51 23.71
CA GLY A 570 24.19 -14.24 23.04
C GLY A 570 23.57 -14.30 21.63
N CYS A 571 24.14 -15.06 20.72
CA CYS A 571 23.71 -15.07 19.31
C CYS A 571 23.90 -16.46 18.67
N GLU A 572 23.46 -16.62 17.41
CA GLU A 572 23.58 -17.88 16.67
C GLU A 572 25.00 -18.41 16.54
N SER A 573 25.99 -17.52 16.40
CA SER A 573 27.44 -17.87 16.38
C SER A 573 28.08 -17.97 17.76
N GLY A 574 27.33 -17.70 18.83
CA GLY A 574 27.80 -17.74 20.20
C GLY A 574 28.18 -19.15 20.67
N ALA A 575 28.82 -19.22 21.83
CA ALA A 575 29.26 -20.50 22.39
C ALA A 575 28.08 -21.46 22.58
N LEU A 576 28.22 -22.69 22.11
CA LEU A 576 27.22 -23.72 22.30
C LEU A 576 27.12 -24.11 23.78
N ILE A 577 25.91 -23.95 24.33
CA ILE A 577 25.61 -24.33 25.73
C ILE A 577 25.00 -25.74 25.76
N MET A 578 24.08 -26.00 24.85
CA MET A 578 23.36 -27.27 24.76
C MET A 578 22.96 -27.54 23.33
N ARG A 579 23.06 -28.80 22.88
CA ARG A 579 22.43 -29.31 21.67
C ARG A 579 21.70 -30.59 22.01
N VAL A 580 20.43 -30.68 21.67
CA VAL A 580 19.59 -31.85 21.94
C VAL A 580 18.84 -32.26 20.70
N LEU A 581 18.74 -33.59 20.49
CA LEU A 581 17.82 -34.17 19.54
C LEU A 581 16.42 -34.13 20.15
N LEU A 582 15.48 -33.50 19.46
CA LEU A 582 14.10 -33.48 19.88
C LEU A 582 13.40 -34.79 19.52
N PRO A 583 12.71 -35.45 20.48
CA PRO A 583 11.95 -36.65 20.14
C PRO A 583 10.79 -36.30 19.20
N VAL A 584 10.57 -37.17 18.21
CA VAL A 584 9.46 -37.04 17.27
C VAL A 584 8.13 -37.09 18.01
N THR A 585 7.30 -36.09 17.81
CA THR A 585 5.98 -35.99 18.44
C THR A 585 4.82 -36.33 17.50
N GLY A 586 5.08 -36.40 16.20
CA GLY A 586 4.08 -36.69 15.15
C GLY A 586 4.19 -35.70 13.99
N ASN A 587 3.24 -35.76 13.07
CA ASN A 587 3.22 -34.87 11.92
C ASN A 587 2.87 -33.44 12.35
N ILE A 588 3.57 -32.47 11.79
CA ILE A 588 3.30 -31.04 11.91
C ILE A 588 2.60 -30.63 10.59
N CYS A 589 1.28 -30.51 10.65
CA CYS A 589 0.51 -30.03 9.50
C CYS A 589 0.27 -28.52 9.67
N SER A 590 0.95 -27.70 8.91
CA SER A 590 0.69 -26.26 8.84
C SER A 590 0.06 -25.91 7.49
N VAL A 591 -1.24 -25.70 7.51
CA VAL A 591 -1.98 -25.12 6.39
C VAL A 591 -2.15 -23.63 6.69
N PRO A 592 -1.78 -22.71 5.78
CA PRO A 592 -1.98 -21.28 6.01
C PRO A 592 -3.42 -20.97 6.42
N GLY A 593 -3.57 -20.17 7.48
CA GLY A 593 -4.88 -19.79 8.03
C GLY A 593 -5.54 -20.82 8.92
N THR A 594 -4.89 -21.94 9.24
CA THR A 594 -5.42 -22.92 10.20
C THR A 594 -4.47 -23.11 11.39
N PRO A 595 -5.01 -23.36 12.61
CA PRO A 595 -4.18 -23.66 13.76
C PRO A 595 -3.37 -24.93 13.57
N GLU A 596 -2.14 -24.96 14.10
CA GLU A 596 -1.25 -26.11 14.04
C GLU A 596 -1.83 -27.34 14.75
N LEU A 597 -1.82 -28.47 14.09
CA LEU A 597 -2.36 -29.74 14.61
C LEU A 597 -1.30 -30.63 15.29
N ALA A 598 -0.08 -30.13 15.47
CA ALA A 598 1.02 -30.89 16.05
C ALA A 598 0.72 -31.41 17.47
N VAL A 599 1.31 -32.54 17.81
CA VAL A 599 1.34 -33.06 19.17
C VAL A 599 2.46 -32.37 19.94
N TRP A 600 2.11 -31.68 20.99
CA TRP A 600 3.05 -30.94 21.84
C TRP A 600 3.47 -31.78 23.04
N THR A 601 4.77 -31.77 23.33
CA THR A 601 5.32 -32.47 24.48
C THR A 601 6.16 -31.54 25.32
N ARG A 602 6.28 -31.87 26.64
CA ARG A 602 7.12 -31.14 27.58
C ARG A 602 8.28 -32.02 28.01
N MET A 603 9.50 -31.52 27.85
CA MET A 603 10.70 -32.22 28.28
C MET A 603 11.68 -31.27 28.94
N SER A 604 12.57 -31.89 29.76
CA SER A 604 13.66 -31.17 30.42
C SER A 604 15.00 -31.76 30.00
N PHE A 605 15.96 -30.90 29.76
CA PHE A 605 17.29 -31.23 29.31
C PHE A 605 18.30 -30.59 30.26
N LYS A 606 19.38 -31.30 30.58
CA LYS A 606 20.49 -30.73 31.35
C LYS A 606 21.32 -29.80 30.49
N THR A 607 21.66 -28.66 31.07
CA THR A 607 22.54 -27.65 30.49
C THR A 607 23.78 -27.52 31.39
N GLY A 608 24.69 -26.66 31.04
CA GLY A 608 25.71 -26.18 31.99
C GLY A 608 25.06 -25.28 33.05
N ASN A 609 25.79 -24.96 34.10
CA ASN A 609 25.33 -24.03 35.13
C ASN A 609 25.24 -22.61 34.59
N PHE A 610 24.06 -22.03 34.75
CA PHE A 610 23.82 -20.61 34.48
C PHE A 610 23.85 -19.80 35.77
N ALA A 611 24.33 -18.56 35.67
CA ALA A 611 24.30 -17.58 36.74
C ALA A 611 24.31 -16.15 36.17
N GLY A 612 23.69 -15.22 36.87
CA GLY A 612 23.71 -13.80 36.53
C GLY A 612 22.85 -13.44 35.33
N VAL A 613 23.19 -12.34 34.65
CA VAL A 613 22.44 -11.84 33.47
C VAL A 613 23.22 -12.15 32.20
N LYS A 614 22.58 -12.77 31.23
CA LYS A 614 23.16 -13.15 29.93
C LYS A 614 22.09 -13.04 28.82
N ASN A 615 22.56 -12.86 27.61
CA ASN A 615 21.73 -13.04 26.43
C ASN A 615 21.67 -14.52 26.04
N LEU A 616 20.53 -14.96 25.56
CA LEU A 616 20.28 -16.35 25.18
C LEU A 616 19.80 -16.42 23.74
N CYS A 617 20.41 -17.31 22.95
CA CYS A 617 19.91 -17.61 21.62
C CYS A 617 19.43 -19.06 21.56
N LEU A 618 18.18 -19.26 21.15
CA LEU A 618 17.60 -20.57 20.87
C LEU A 618 17.61 -20.78 19.35
N VAL A 619 18.21 -21.89 18.90
CA VAL A 619 18.27 -22.27 17.50
C VAL A 619 17.49 -23.55 17.30
N LEU A 620 16.66 -23.58 16.26
CA LEU A 620 15.88 -24.74 15.84
C LEU A 620 16.36 -25.21 14.45
N GLU A 621 16.53 -26.52 14.31
CA GLU A 621 16.90 -27.19 13.05
C GLU A 621 15.87 -28.29 12.75
N GLY A 622 15.37 -28.35 11.50
CA GLY A 622 14.35 -29.30 11.06
C GLY A 622 12.92 -28.78 11.24
N ASN A 623 11.95 -29.64 10.94
CA ASN A 623 10.52 -29.29 11.07
C ASN A 623 10.08 -29.39 12.54
N CYS A 624 10.34 -28.34 13.31
CA CYS A 624 9.98 -28.29 14.72
C CYS A 624 9.52 -26.90 15.16
N GLY A 625 8.81 -26.87 16.28
CA GLY A 625 8.33 -25.65 16.90
C GLY A 625 8.47 -25.67 18.41
N ILE A 626 8.60 -24.49 19.01
CA ILE A 626 8.64 -24.28 20.44
C ILE A 626 7.61 -23.23 20.85
N GLN A 627 6.85 -23.49 21.91
CA GLN A 627 5.86 -22.55 22.42
C GLN A 627 6.39 -21.74 23.60
N LYS A 628 7.00 -22.43 24.56
CA LYS A 628 7.55 -21.79 25.76
C LYS A 628 8.66 -22.63 26.37
N PHE A 629 9.52 -21.98 27.12
CA PHE A 629 10.60 -22.63 27.86
C PHE A 629 10.82 -21.95 29.22
N LYS A 630 11.61 -22.62 30.08
CA LYS A 630 12.17 -22.05 31.29
C LYS A 630 13.52 -22.69 31.60
N ILE A 631 14.36 -21.98 32.32
CA ILE A 631 15.67 -22.45 32.77
C ILE A 631 15.77 -22.25 34.27
N ASN A 632 15.81 -23.34 35.05
CA ASN A 632 15.82 -23.31 36.50
C ASN A 632 16.70 -24.43 37.09
N LYS A 633 16.82 -24.47 38.40
CA LYS A 633 17.47 -25.58 39.07
C LYS A 633 16.68 -26.87 38.86
N GLY A 634 17.36 -27.91 38.37
CA GLY A 634 16.74 -29.22 38.27
C GLY A 634 16.38 -29.74 39.65
N PHE A 635 15.19 -30.27 39.85
CA PHE A 635 14.89 -31.04 41.01
C PHE A 635 15.74 -32.31 40.96
N LEU A 636 16.64 -32.49 41.93
CA LEU A 636 17.21 -33.79 42.24
C LEU A 636 16.04 -34.69 42.67
N CYS A 637 15.49 -35.48 41.75
CA CYS A 637 14.69 -36.66 42.16
C CYS A 637 15.64 -37.53 43.01
N LYS A 638 15.50 -37.52 44.31
CA LYS A 638 16.13 -38.54 45.14
C LYS A 638 15.48 -39.87 44.69
N THR A 639 16.26 -40.64 43.93
CA THR A 639 15.97 -42.05 43.62
C THR A 639 15.77 -42.84 44.90
#